data_0ac5a12b6967598083fcb41c9c55bb62
#
_entry.id   0ac5a12b6967598083fcb41c9c55bb62
#
_cell.length_a   1.000
_cell.length_b   1.000
_cell.length_c   1.000
_cell.angle_alpha   90.00
_cell.angle_beta   90.00
_cell.angle_gamma   90.00
#
_symmetry.space_group_name_H-M   'P 1'
#
loop_
_entity.id
_entity.type
_entity.pdbx_description
1 polymer ?
#
loop_
_entity_poly.entity_id
_entity_poly.type
_entity_poly.pdbx_seq_one_letter_code
_entity_poly.pdbx_strand_id
1 'polypeptide(L)'
;MAQYFTERLQKVFHMIFKSYNQEMAQEGLRQLELIVNNQHSPEQPNHRALRNDMTTSLENEIDTKEDALKIANDPESREIADAYALLARIYAGPRFTWKESNFPENNMRTYQCLHDSIRRCSPIGTLQALRINGTITPTVEKDMLISFDDAFRIVYDYAEQGDAFCQYIIGNVFFWHDDDRISLARDMITPPRLSLAKRIQQSLQKGSIQERLIALQGTISNETLQENATKLAKEWFNKALDNGLAMFQGNLRNIYIDEGDFNNARRVALTAAELGNPTMMLYTGLDCHEHGKFEDAFTWFTKGAALGQAESTAELADYYYHFYDAKELRRVIPYDPVKAIGLYRRAATKYFSDAGYAALQAAFGYIFHIGHLPLDWGLIADLTHMAATKERFMFSLPYIGYMRIHGFGVTKNIRFGVQSLTRVLDEEKRALAEEDRVLFYDITRALTRVALGYAYEKGYVTGKPDLDTAVAYYEESHQYILSHKATLDEELKDIPIDDEAEERLAAFEEIDGHWHYKEGFTESTSTVRPGHTEWPQNAARLSVNMDDFLWDTTLYDWQTIEHALEAQEEMKLSFYNHFLSIPDRLRNIFKLDVKRMPRDAYQVRIHGYDPTEGQEMIYRALFKKENTIQLLKNLYDNHQLPALGDSWSVETNEEKPTWHYVLDVDQQAFLLEEYDDANAMIQTALQGLKDKKYEQINVRTHDFIGPSYFIFRGNHANPFRVQLYLKESVRHSIDKDGKPLDTPGNTYLFEQHLGNEVSLNYWIQKTINTLEIPELDNWKKLSVPKALQ
;
A
#
# COMPACT_ATOMS: atom_id res chain seq x y z
N MET A 1 1.71 40.42 -3.39
CA MET A 1 1.16 39.31 -4.17
C MET A 1 -0.26 39.06 -3.70
N ALA A 2 -1.19 38.95 -4.63
CA ALA A 2 -2.55 38.55 -4.26
C ALA A 2 -2.52 37.12 -3.75
N GLN A 3 -3.29 36.84 -2.71
CA GLN A 3 -3.43 35.49 -2.15
C GLN A 3 -4.78 34.96 -2.54
N TYR A 4 -4.82 33.75 -3.06
CA TYR A 4 -6.07 33.08 -3.42
C TYR A 4 -6.92 32.73 -2.19
N PHE A 5 -6.30 32.20 -1.15
CA PHE A 5 -6.94 31.83 0.11
C PHE A 5 -7.06 33.03 1.07
N THR A 6 -8.03 32.96 1.98
CA THR A 6 -8.08 33.84 3.16
C THR A 6 -6.82 33.69 3.99
N GLU A 7 -6.51 34.66 4.84
CA GLU A 7 -5.32 34.58 5.72
C GLU A 7 -5.34 33.33 6.60
N ARG A 8 -6.52 32.94 7.08
CA ARG A 8 -6.74 31.74 7.91
C ARG A 8 -6.42 30.49 7.10
N LEU A 9 -7.02 30.32 5.94
CA LEU A 9 -6.83 29.15 5.11
C LEU A 9 -5.42 29.08 4.53
N GLN A 10 -4.77 30.22 4.27
CA GLN A 10 -3.38 30.29 3.85
C GLN A 10 -2.42 29.77 4.93
N LYS A 11 -2.66 30.05 6.21
CA LYS A 11 -1.89 29.49 7.32
C LYS A 11 -2.05 27.96 7.38
N VAL A 12 -3.27 27.47 7.24
CA VAL A 12 -3.55 26.04 7.23
C VAL A 12 -2.92 25.36 6.00
N PHE A 13 -3.02 25.97 4.84
CA PHE A 13 -2.33 25.50 3.63
C PHE A 13 -0.80 25.40 3.83
N HIS A 14 -0.19 26.38 4.47
CA HIS A 14 1.23 26.33 4.78
C HIS A 14 1.57 25.15 5.71
N MET A 15 0.79 24.93 6.76
CA MET A 15 0.99 23.81 7.70
C MET A 15 0.95 22.45 7.01
N ILE A 16 0.04 22.28 6.06
CA ILE A 16 -0.18 21.00 5.37
C ILE A 16 0.80 20.79 4.22
N PHE A 17 0.97 21.81 3.37
CA PHE A 17 1.59 21.65 2.05
C PHE A 17 2.98 22.28 1.89
N LYS A 18 3.44 23.08 2.86
CA LYS A 18 4.74 23.76 2.77
C LYS A 18 5.68 23.47 3.94
N SER A 19 5.17 23.01 5.08
CA SER A 19 6.01 22.80 6.27
C SER A 19 6.85 21.51 6.18
N TYR A 20 6.36 20.51 5.46
CA TYR A 20 6.89 19.14 5.44
C TYR A 20 7.11 18.56 6.84
N ASN A 21 6.34 19.02 7.81
CA ASN A 21 6.34 18.56 9.19
C ASN A 21 5.04 17.82 9.47
N GLN A 22 5.13 16.56 9.86
CA GLN A 22 3.97 15.68 10.04
C GLN A 22 3.01 16.19 11.11
N GLU A 23 3.53 16.65 12.27
CA GLU A 23 2.69 17.16 13.36
C GLU A 23 1.91 18.42 12.93
N MET A 24 2.63 19.35 12.28
CA MET A 24 2.00 20.55 11.71
C MET A 24 0.95 20.21 10.65
N ALA A 25 1.22 19.20 9.80
CA ALA A 25 0.30 18.77 8.78
C ALA A 25 -0.97 18.16 9.37
N GLN A 26 -0.85 17.33 10.40
CA GLN A 26 -2.01 16.77 11.13
C GLN A 26 -2.83 17.85 11.85
N GLU A 27 -2.17 18.82 12.48
CA GLU A 27 -2.87 19.97 13.06
C GLU A 27 -3.57 20.80 11.98
N GLY A 28 -2.95 21.00 10.81
CA GLY A 28 -3.55 21.66 9.68
C GLY A 28 -4.81 20.93 9.18
N LEU A 29 -4.78 19.59 9.08
CA LEU A 29 -5.95 18.77 8.76
C LEU A 29 -7.07 18.99 9.78
N ARG A 30 -6.76 18.93 11.07
CA ARG A 30 -7.73 19.20 12.15
C ARG A 30 -8.35 20.60 12.02
N GLN A 31 -7.56 21.60 11.67
CA GLN A 31 -8.06 22.97 11.44
C GLN A 31 -8.97 23.07 10.20
N LEU A 32 -8.66 22.36 9.10
CA LEU A 32 -9.57 22.27 7.95
C LEU A 32 -10.92 21.67 8.34
N GLU A 33 -10.91 20.57 9.08
CA GLU A 33 -12.14 19.94 9.56
C GLU A 33 -12.96 20.87 10.47
N LEU A 34 -12.30 21.68 11.31
CA LEU A 34 -12.99 22.70 12.10
C LEU A 34 -13.60 23.82 11.24
N ILE A 35 -12.94 24.24 10.16
CA ILE A 35 -13.46 25.25 9.24
C ILE A 35 -14.75 24.75 8.60
N VAL A 36 -14.75 23.53 8.05
CA VAL A 36 -15.93 22.97 7.37
C VAL A 36 -17.06 22.60 8.34
N ASN A 37 -16.75 22.24 9.58
CA ASN A 37 -17.73 21.88 10.61
C ASN A 37 -18.25 23.09 11.40
N ASN A 38 -17.83 24.31 11.09
CA ASN A 38 -18.22 25.55 11.79
C ASN A 38 -18.05 25.50 13.31
N GLN A 39 -17.11 24.71 13.82
CA GLN A 39 -16.82 24.64 15.24
C GLN A 39 -15.90 25.80 15.61
N HIS A 40 -16.47 26.88 16.13
CA HIS A 40 -15.70 27.93 16.76
C HIS A 40 -14.98 27.39 18.00
N SER A 41 -13.79 27.94 18.28
CA SER A 41 -12.98 27.72 19.49
C SER A 41 -13.85 27.71 20.78
N PRO A 42 -13.47 26.92 21.81
CA PRO A 42 -14.29 26.75 23.04
C PRO A 42 -14.59 28.01 23.83
N GLU A 43 -14.16 29.18 23.40
CA GLU A 43 -14.27 30.44 24.15
C GLU A 43 -15.57 31.28 23.88
N GLN A 44 -16.52 30.78 23.06
CA GLN A 44 -17.80 31.48 22.89
C GLN A 44 -18.98 30.54 23.17
N PRO A 45 -19.82 30.89 24.20
CA PRO A 45 -20.99 30.07 24.52
C PRO A 45 -22.22 30.40 23.65
N ASN A 46 -22.93 29.33 23.27
CA ASN A 46 -24.32 29.29 22.79
C ASN A 46 -24.65 29.84 21.40
N HIS A 47 -24.38 29.04 20.35
CA HIS A 47 -25.10 29.20 19.07
C HIS A 47 -25.58 27.86 18.46
N ARG A 48 -26.09 26.95 19.28
CA ARG A 48 -26.66 25.67 18.79
C ARG A 48 -28.02 25.84 18.05
N ALA A 49 -28.68 26.99 18.25
CA ALA A 49 -29.96 27.31 17.61
C ALA A 49 -29.81 27.91 16.19
N LEU A 50 -28.68 28.52 15.86
CA LEU A 50 -28.43 29.13 14.54
C LEU A 50 -27.91 28.16 13.48
N ARG A 51 -27.57 26.92 13.85
CA ARG A 51 -26.91 25.93 12.99
C ARG A 51 -27.80 25.37 11.87
N ASN A 52 -29.10 25.24 12.11
CA ASN A 52 -30.04 24.75 11.09
C ASN A 52 -30.50 25.83 10.12
N ASP A 53 -30.46 27.11 10.54
CA ASP A 53 -30.88 28.22 9.67
C ASP A 53 -29.77 28.66 8.69
N MET A 54 -28.49 28.62 9.07
CA MET A 54 -27.41 29.10 8.18
C MET A 54 -27.03 28.11 7.07
N THR A 55 -27.10 26.77 7.30
CA THR A 55 -26.88 25.80 6.24
C THR A 55 -28.03 25.76 5.25
N THR A 56 -29.26 25.97 5.70
CA THR A 56 -30.45 26.12 4.86
C THR A 56 -30.49 27.47 4.16
N SER A 57 -29.95 28.56 4.74
CA SER A 57 -29.98 29.88 4.13
C SER A 57 -28.98 30.03 2.98
N LEU A 58 -27.77 29.48 3.09
CA LEU A 58 -26.79 29.52 1.99
C LEU A 58 -27.20 28.67 0.79
N GLU A 59 -27.85 27.53 1.02
CA GLU A 59 -28.40 26.68 -0.04
C GLU A 59 -29.59 27.32 -0.79
N ASN A 60 -30.28 28.27 -0.15
CA ASN A 60 -31.42 29.01 -0.75
C ASN A 60 -31.01 30.35 -1.40
N GLU A 61 -29.74 30.80 -1.27
CA GLU A 61 -29.30 32.13 -1.77
C GLU A 61 -28.54 32.09 -3.10
N ILE A 62 -28.15 30.89 -3.62
CA ILE A 62 -27.47 30.78 -4.91
C ILE A 62 -28.49 30.46 -6.00
N ASP A 63 -29.34 31.41 -6.31
CA ASP A 63 -30.41 31.24 -7.30
C ASP A 63 -29.93 31.54 -8.73
N THR A 64 -28.79 32.21 -8.89
CA THR A 64 -28.33 32.64 -10.19
C THR A 64 -26.82 32.35 -10.41
N LYS A 65 -26.44 32.18 -11.68
CA LYS A 65 -25.02 32.09 -12.06
C LYS A 65 -24.22 33.34 -11.63
N GLU A 66 -24.85 34.50 -11.58
CA GLU A 66 -24.22 35.75 -11.16
C GLU A 66 -23.84 35.71 -9.68
N ASP A 67 -24.70 35.17 -8.82
CA ASP A 67 -24.43 35.03 -7.39
C ASP A 67 -23.37 33.98 -7.15
N ALA A 68 -23.35 32.86 -7.89
CA ALA A 68 -22.30 31.86 -7.85
C ALA A 68 -20.93 32.47 -8.21
N LEU A 69 -20.87 33.33 -9.22
CA LEU A 69 -19.63 34.02 -9.62
C LEU A 69 -19.19 35.04 -8.58
N LYS A 70 -20.11 35.73 -7.89
CA LYS A 70 -19.74 36.64 -6.79
C LYS A 70 -19.07 35.88 -5.66
N ILE A 71 -19.65 34.75 -5.24
CA ILE A 71 -19.04 33.88 -4.22
C ILE A 71 -17.69 33.37 -4.69
N ALA A 72 -17.58 32.84 -5.90
CA ALA A 72 -16.34 32.29 -6.45
C ALA A 72 -15.20 33.32 -6.55
N ASN A 73 -15.51 34.60 -6.75
CA ASN A 73 -14.51 35.68 -6.84
C ASN A 73 -14.10 36.25 -5.48
N ASP A 74 -14.87 36.05 -4.42
CA ASP A 74 -14.57 36.57 -3.08
C ASP A 74 -13.97 35.50 -2.16
N PRO A 75 -12.68 35.61 -1.73
CA PRO A 75 -12.03 34.64 -0.87
C PRO A 75 -12.76 34.36 0.45
N GLU A 76 -13.35 35.36 1.07
CA GLU A 76 -14.07 35.19 2.35
C GLU A 76 -15.37 34.39 2.15
N SER A 77 -16.10 34.65 1.08
CA SER A 77 -17.36 33.95 0.78
C SER A 77 -17.12 32.50 0.38
N ARG A 78 -15.98 32.16 -0.25
CA ARG A 78 -15.66 30.80 -0.68
C ARG A 78 -14.76 30.02 0.29
N GLU A 79 -14.37 30.56 1.46
CA GLU A 79 -13.41 29.92 2.39
C GLU A 79 -13.77 28.48 2.72
N ILE A 80 -15.04 28.22 3.06
CA ILE A 80 -15.53 26.87 3.36
C ILE A 80 -15.44 25.95 2.12
N ALA A 81 -15.78 26.46 0.94
CA ALA A 81 -15.70 25.70 -0.30
C ALA A 81 -14.27 25.30 -0.64
N ASP A 82 -13.32 26.22 -0.46
CA ASP A 82 -11.91 25.98 -0.69
C ASP A 82 -11.31 25.03 0.38
N ALA A 83 -11.78 25.10 1.63
CA ALA A 83 -11.40 24.15 2.66
C ALA A 83 -11.85 22.72 2.30
N TYR A 84 -13.06 22.53 1.78
CA TYR A 84 -13.49 21.24 1.23
C TYR A 84 -12.63 20.79 0.05
N ALA A 85 -12.22 21.70 -0.85
CA ALA A 85 -11.33 21.37 -1.96
C ALA A 85 -9.96 20.84 -1.46
N LEU A 86 -9.40 21.45 -0.40
CA LEU A 86 -8.17 20.99 0.23
C LEU A 86 -8.34 19.64 0.95
N LEU A 87 -9.48 19.43 1.65
CA LEU A 87 -9.80 18.14 2.27
C LEU A 87 -9.92 17.02 1.20
N ALA A 88 -10.61 17.30 0.10
CA ALA A 88 -10.71 16.35 -1.01
C ALA A 88 -9.31 15.93 -1.51
N ARG A 89 -8.40 16.89 -1.59
CA ARG A 89 -7.02 16.67 -1.98
C ARG A 89 -6.24 15.80 -0.99
N ILE A 90 -6.46 16.01 0.31
CA ILE A 90 -5.85 15.23 1.37
C ILE A 90 -6.34 13.79 1.35
N TYR A 91 -7.67 13.59 1.31
CA TYR A 91 -8.25 12.25 1.29
C TYR A 91 -8.05 11.49 -0.02
N ALA A 92 -7.69 12.17 -1.12
CA ALA A 92 -7.31 11.55 -2.38
C ALA A 92 -5.91 10.89 -2.35
N GLY A 93 -5.20 11.01 -1.24
CA GLY A 93 -3.96 10.32 -0.98
C GLY A 93 -2.68 11.04 -1.38
N PRO A 94 -1.54 10.33 -1.29
CA PRO A 94 -0.20 10.91 -1.41
C PRO A 94 0.11 11.57 -2.76
N ARG A 95 -0.61 11.23 -3.82
CA ARG A 95 -0.44 11.85 -5.15
C ARG A 95 -0.77 13.34 -5.16
N PHE A 96 -1.62 13.78 -4.23
CA PHE A 96 -2.14 15.13 -4.14
C PHE A 96 -1.63 15.90 -2.93
N THR A 97 -0.84 15.25 -2.10
CA THR A 97 -0.15 15.79 -0.93
C THR A 97 1.34 15.44 -0.99
N TRP A 98 1.95 15.12 0.12
CA TRP A 98 3.29 14.56 0.20
C TRP A 98 3.24 13.26 1.00
N LYS A 99 4.02 12.28 0.54
CA LYS A 99 3.90 10.87 0.96
C LYS A 99 4.06 10.67 2.46
N GLU A 100 4.98 11.41 3.06
CA GLU A 100 5.34 11.28 4.46
C GLU A 100 4.38 12.00 5.41
N SER A 101 3.33 12.67 4.90
CA SER A 101 2.29 13.32 5.72
C SER A 101 1.46 12.35 6.55
N ASN A 102 1.39 11.08 6.13
CA ASN A 102 0.55 10.03 6.74
C ASN A 102 -0.93 10.44 6.85
N PHE A 103 -1.44 11.15 5.85
CA PHE A 103 -2.86 11.44 5.78
C PHE A 103 -3.66 10.19 5.44
N PRO A 104 -4.87 10.03 6.02
CA PRO A 104 -5.72 8.91 5.67
C PRO A 104 -6.23 9.06 4.22
N GLU A 105 -6.05 8.03 3.41
CA GLU A 105 -6.67 7.92 2.10
C GLU A 105 -8.11 7.42 2.28
N ASN A 106 -9.08 8.15 1.71
CA ASN A 106 -10.50 7.80 1.81
C ASN A 106 -11.27 8.28 0.59
N ASN A 107 -11.52 7.38 -0.35
CA ASN A 107 -12.18 7.69 -1.62
C ASN A 107 -13.58 8.28 -1.44
N MET A 108 -14.34 7.82 -0.47
CA MET A 108 -15.68 8.33 -0.21
C MET A 108 -15.65 9.77 0.33
N ARG A 109 -14.79 10.05 1.31
CA ARG A 109 -14.59 11.41 1.82
C ARG A 109 -14.03 12.34 0.75
N THR A 110 -13.12 11.85 -0.08
CA THR A 110 -12.62 12.59 -1.27
C THR A 110 -13.77 13.06 -2.14
N TYR A 111 -14.66 12.12 -2.52
CA TYR A 111 -15.82 12.44 -3.35
C TYR A 111 -16.75 13.43 -2.66
N GLN A 112 -17.11 13.19 -1.39
CA GLN A 112 -17.99 14.07 -0.62
C GLN A 112 -17.42 15.49 -0.52
N CYS A 113 -16.15 15.61 -0.11
CA CYS A 113 -15.49 16.91 0.01
C CYS A 113 -15.38 17.62 -1.34
N LEU A 114 -15.08 16.90 -2.41
CA LEU A 114 -15.02 17.48 -3.75
C LEU A 114 -16.37 17.99 -4.21
N HIS A 115 -17.43 17.20 -4.03
CA HIS A 115 -18.79 17.59 -4.35
C HIS A 115 -19.25 18.80 -3.52
N ASP A 116 -18.97 18.82 -2.20
CA ASP A 116 -19.29 19.96 -1.33
C ASP A 116 -18.53 21.23 -1.72
N SER A 117 -17.30 21.10 -2.21
CA SER A 117 -16.50 22.24 -2.71
C SER A 117 -17.09 22.83 -4.00
N ILE A 118 -17.53 21.96 -4.93
CA ILE A 118 -18.07 22.35 -6.23
C ILE A 118 -19.41 23.06 -6.08
N ARG A 119 -20.35 22.47 -5.34
CA ARG A 119 -21.68 23.07 -5.12
C ARG A 119 -21.67 24.35 -4.29
N ARG A 120 -20.52 24.67 -3.65
CA ARG A 120 -20.27 25.91 -2.92
C ARG A 120 -19.37 26.88 -3.69
N CYS A 121 -19.19 26.67 -5.00
CA CYS A 121 -18.50 27.55 -5.93
C CYS A 121 -16.99 27.68 -5.72
N SER A 122 -16.27 26.63 -5.23
CA SER A 122 -14.80 26.67 -5.21
C SER A 122 -14.23 26.56 -6.63
N PRO A 123 -13.51 27.57 -7.14
CA PRO A 123 -12.83 27.45 -8.43
C PRO A 123 -11.77 26.33 -8.46
N ILE A 124 -10.99 26.19 -7.38
CA ILE A 124 -10.00 25.10 -7.24
C ILE A 124 -10.68 23.75 -7.18
N GLY A 125 -11.77 23.60 -6.39
CA GLY A 125 -12.54 22.37 -6.30
C GLY A 125 -13.11 21.97 -7.67
N THR A 126 -13.63 22.92 -8.43
CA THR A 126 -14.15 22.70 -9.79
C THR A 126 -13.03 22.17 -10.72
N LEU A 127 -11.85 22.79 -10.77
CA LEU A 127 -10.74 22.33 -11.60
C LEU A 127 -10.16 20.98 -11.11
N GLN A 128 -10.10 20.75 -9.81
CA GLN A 128 -9.61 19.48 -9.26
C GLN A 128 -10.52 18.30 -9.57
N ALA A 129 -11.81 18.51 -9.83
CA ALA A 129 -12.73 17.47 -10.25
C ALA A 129 -12.26 16.75 -11.53
N LEU A 130 -11.52 17.42 -12.40
CA LEU A 130 -10.91 16.82 -13.58
C LEU A 130 -9.80 15.80 -13.23
N ARG A 131 -9.18 15.94 -12.07
CA ARG A 131 -8.01 15.14 -11.66
C ARG A 131 -8.27 14.10 -10.58
N ILE A 132 -8.99 14.50 -9.51
CA ILE A 132 -9.16 13.65 -8.34
C ILE A 132 -10.10 12.48 -8.65
N ASN A 133 -11.18 12.70 -9.38
CA ASN A 133 -12.19 11.68 -9.67
C ASN A 133 -12.01 10.94 -11.00
N GLY A 134 -11.08 11.34 -11.85
CA GLY A 134 -10.84 10.73 -13.16
C GLY A 134 -11.99 10.82 -14.17
N THR A 135 -13.24 10.96 -13.71
CA THR A 135 -14.43 11.18 -14.55
C THR A 135 -15.44 12.04 -13.82
N ILE A 136 -15.85 13.11 -14.46
CA ILE A 136 -16.95 13.92 -13.96
C ILE A 136 -18.24 13.18 -14.27
N THR A 137 -18.98 12.81 -13.21
CA THR A 137 -20.28 12.17 -13.37
C THR A 137 -21.33 13.21 -13.78
N PRO A 138 -22.42 12.79 -14.47
CA PRO A 138 -23.53 13.70 -14.79
C PRO A 138 -24.13 14.38 -13.54
N THR A 139 -24.04 13.74 -12.38
CA THR A 139 -24.49 14.31 -11.10
C THR A 139 -23.61 15.49 -10.70
N VAL A 140 -22.29 15.34 -10.78
CA VAL A 140 -21.34 16.42 -10.46
C VAL A 140 -21.51 17.60 -11.44
N GLU A 141 -21.64 17.32 -12.75
CA GLU A 141 -21.87 18.38 -13.76
C GLU A 141 -23.17 19.14 -13.49
N LYS A 142 -24.23 18.46 -13.04
CA LYS A 142 -25.52 19.09 -12.71
C LYS A 142 -25.41 20.01 -11.50
N ASP A 143 -24.58 19.69 -10.53
CA ASP A 143 -24.44 20.44 -9.29
C ASP A 143 -23.36 21.54 -9.38
N MET A 144 -22.69 21.66 -10.55
CA MET A 144 -21.72 22.73 -10.83
C MET A 144 -22.45 24.06 -11.04
N LEU A 145 -22.19 25.02 -10.14
CA LEU A 145 -22.74 26.37 -10.21
C LEU A 145 -21.87 27.32 -11.04
N ILE A 146 -20.57 27.02 -11.18
CA ILE A 146 -19.63 27.74 -12.04
C ILE A 146 -19.06 26.79 -13.08
N SER A 147 -18.83 27.27 -14.30
CA SER A 147 -18.23 26.47 -15.38
C SER A 147 -16.72 26.27 -15.17
N PHE A 148 -16.14 25.29 -15.88
CA PHE A 148 -14.68 25.11 -15.91
C PHE A 148 -13.96 26.35 -16.43
N ASP A 149 -14.51 27.05 -17.44
CA ASP A 149 -13.94 28.29 -17.96
C ASP A 149 -14.00 29.42 -16.92
N ASP A 150 -15.09 29.54 -16.15
CA ASP A 150 -15.19 30.52 -15.08
C ASP A 150 -14.19 30.22 -13.96
N ALA A 151 -14.08 28.96 -13.55
CA ALA A 151 -13.11 28.51 -12.55
C ALA A 151 -11.67 28.73 -13.00
N PHE A 152 -11.36 28.38 -14.25
CA PHE A 152 -10.04 28.56 -14.83
C PHE A 152 -9.64 30.04 -14.86
N ARG A 153 -10.54 30.93 -15.30
CA ARG A 153 -10.28 32.37 -15.35
C ARG A 153 -9.94 32.94 -13.98
N ILE A 154 -10.74 32.57 -12.94
CA ILE A 154 -10.50 33.06 -11.57
C ILE A 154 -9.14 32.60 -11.07
N VAL A 155 -8.83 31.30 -11.21
CA VAL A 155 -7.54 30.73 -10.75
C VAL A 155 -6.37 31.32 -11.58
N TYR A 156 -6.56 31.53 -12.89
CA TYR A 156 -5.57 32.14 -13.77
C TYR A 156 -5.24 33.58 -13.36
N ASP A 157 -6.25 34.38 -13.00
CA ASP A 157 -6.03 35.76 -12.56
C ASP A 157 -5.18 35.85 -11.29
N TYR A 158 -5.37 34.94 -10.33
CA TYR A 158 -4.51 34.83 -9.14
C TYR A 158 -3.10 34.29 -9.49
N ALA A 159 -3.00 33.33 -10.41
CA ALA A 159 -1.74 32.79 -10.87
C ALA A 159 -0.86 33.88 -11.54
N GLU A 160 -1.46 34.73 -12.38
CA GLU A 160 -0.76 35.89 -13.00
C GLU A 160 -0.32 36.94 -11.96
N GLN A 161 -1.04 37.02 -10.82
CA GLN A 161 -0.65 37.93 -9.72
C GLN A 161 0.36 37.26 -8.76
N GLY A 162 0.82 36.08 -9.07
CA GLY A 162 1.93 35.38 -8.37
C GLY A 162 1.54 34.43 -7.28
N ASP A 163 0.25 34.00 -7.17
CA ASP A 163 -0.13 32.95 -6.25
C ASP A 163 0.44 31.60 -6.72
N ALA A 164 1.36 31.05 -5.93
CA ALA A 164 2.12 29.84 -6.30
C ALA A 164 1.24 28.59 -6.45
N PHE A 165 0.17 28.48 -5.64
CA PHE A 165 -0.72 27.32 -5.73
C PHE A 165 -1.62 27.41 -6.97
N CYS A 166 -2.13 28.60 -7.28
CA CYS A 166 -2.85 28.82 -8.51
C CYS A 166 -1.97 28.59 -9.75
N GLN A 167 -0.71 29.03 -9.74
CA GLN A 167 0.27 28.73 -10.79
C GLN A 167 0.46 27.23 -11.00
N TYR A 168 0.55 26.46 -9.92
CA TYR A 168 0.61 25.01 -9.98
C TYR A 168 -0.68 24.39 -10.56
N ILE A 169 -1.86 24.87 -10.15
CA ILE A 169 -3.15 24.37 -10.69
C ILE A 169 -3.24 24.64 -12.20
N ILE A 170 -2.86 25.84 -12.67
CA ILE A 170 -2.84 26.17 -14.10
C ILE A 170 -1.82 25.29 -14.83
N GLY A 171 -0.64 25.09 -14.26
CA GLY A 171 0.37 24.16 -14.82
C GLY A 171 -0.19 22.74 -15.01
N ASN A 172 -0.96 22.24 -14.05
CA ASN A 172 -1.61 20.93 -14.16
C ASN A 172 -2.66 20.85 -15.27
N VAL A 173 -3.44 21.93 -15.50
CA VAL A 173 -4.43 21.95 -16.59
C VAL A 173 -3.75 21.65 -17.92
N PHE A 174 -2.60 22.25 -18.18
CA PHE A 174 -1.86 22.02 -19.42
C PHE A 174 -1.09 20.70 -19.42
N PHE A 175 -0.49 20.31 -18.31
CA PHE A 175 0.30 19.09 -18.20
C PHE A 175 -0.53 17.81 -18.43
N TRP A 176 -1.76 17.80 -17.95
CA TRP A 176 -2.65 16.66 -18.06
C TRP A 176 -3.67 16.76 -19.21
N HIS A 177 -3.57 17.80 -20.04
CA HIS A 177 -4.48 18.03 -21.17
C HIS A 177 -5.95 18.22 -20.79
N ASP A 178 -6.21 18.90 -19.64
CA ASP A 178 -7.56 19.26 -19.23
C ASP A 178 -8.14 20.42 -20.10
N ASP A 179 -7.33 20.98 -21.00
CA ASP A 179 -7.71 21.97 -22.02
C ASP A 179 -8.87 21.48 -22.91
N ASP A 180 -9.06 20.18 -23.09
CA ASP A 180 -10.20 19.66 -23.82
C ASP A 180 -11.56 19.99 -23.16
N ARG A 181 -11.58 20.27 -21.87
CA ARG A 181 -12.74 20.64 -21.06
C ARG A 181 -12.81 22.15 -20.76
N ILE A 182 -11.77 22.91 -21.06
CA ILE A 182 -11.61 24.32 -20.71
C ILE A 182 -11.30 25.10 -21.98
N SER A 183 -12.32 25.80 -22.52
CA SER A 183 -12.20 26.49 -23.80
C SER A 183 -11.12 27.58 -23.76
N LEU A 184 -11.01 28.32 -22.65
CA LEU A 184 -9.98 29.35 -22.47
C LEU A 184 -8.56 28.74 -22.48
N ALA A 185 -8.35 27.60 -21.83
CA ALA A 185 -7.07 26.90 -21.86
C ALA A 185 -6.75 26.39 -23.28
N ARG A 186 -7.77 25.84 -23.97
CA ARG A 186 -7.64 25.39 -25.36
C ARG A 186 -7.23 26.50 -26.31
N ASP A 187 -7.80 27.69 -26.14
CA ASP A 187 -7.44 28.87 -26.95
C ASP A 187 -5.98 29.26 -26.72
N MET A 188 -5.46 29.15 -25.52
CA MET A 188 -4.06 29.49 -25.20
C MET A 188 -3.03 28.58 -25.87
N ILE A 189 -3.32 27.30 -26.05
CA ILE A 189 -2.42 26.35 -26.75
C ILE A 189 -2.63 26.32 -28.26
N THR A 190 -3.72 26.90 -28.72
CA THR A 190 -4.08 26.89 -30.14
C THR A 190 -3.33 27.99 -30.89
N PRO A 191 -2.40 27.66 -31.77
CA PRO A 191 -1.67 28.70 -32.53
C PRO A 191 -2.63 29.47 -33.44
N PRO A 192 -2.34 30.76 -33.69
CA PRO A 192 -3.18 31.58 -34.55
C PRO A 192 -3.26 30.98 -35.95
N ARG A 193 -4.47 30.94 -36.50
CA ARG A 193 -4.73 30.35 -37.82
C ARG A 193 -3.90 31.07 -38.90
N LEU A 194 -3.05 30.32 -39.56
CA LEU A 194 -2.20 30.84 -40.64
C LEU A 194 -3.05 31.39 -41.81
N SER A 195 -2.61 32.47 -42.41
CA SER A 195 -3.22 32.98 -43.62
C SER A 195 -3.20 31.96 -44.76
N LEU A 196 -4.17 32.03 -45.68
CA LEU A 196 -4.26 31.10 -46.81
C LEU A 196 -2.94 31.00 -47.59
N ALA A 197 -2.27 32.14 -47.80
CA ALA A 197 -0.99 32.20 -48.51
C ALA A 197 0.10 31.37 -47.79
N LYS A 198 0.20 31.50 -46.46
CA LYS A 198 1.15 30.69 -45.65
C LYS A 198 0.80 29.23 -45.67
N ARG A 199 -0.48 28.86 -45.60
CA ARG A 199 -0.94 27.44 -45.69
C ARG A 199 -0.60 26.82 -47.04
N ILE A 200 -0.78 27.55 -48.15
CA ILE A 200 -0.37 27.10 -49.50
C ILE A 200 1.15 26.90 -49.54
N GLN A 201 1.93 27.84 -49.01
CA GLN A 201 3.39 27.73 -49.00
C GLN A 201 3.86 26.52 -48.20
N GLN A 202 3.27 26.24 -47.03
CA GLN A 202 3.57 25.05 -46.24
C GLN A 202 3.14 23.74 -46.94
N SER A 203 1.99 23.75 -47.62
CA SER A 203 1.50 22.60 -48.37
C SER A 203 2.48 22.23 -49.51
N LEU A 204 3.06 23.18 -50.17
CA LEU A 204 4.03 22.96 -51.25
C LEU A 204 5.35 22.32 -50.76
N GLN A 205 5.66 22.43 -49.49
CA GLN A 205 6.86 21.83 -48.86
C GLN A 205 6.65 20.37 -48.38
N LYS A 206 5.41 19.89 -48.36
CA LYS A 206 5.09 18.53 -47.90
C LYS A 206 5.21 17.50 -49.02
N GLY A 207 5.64 16.25 -48.65
CA GLY A 207 5.90 15.19 -49.61
C GLY A 207 4.65 14.48 -50.10
N SER A 208 3.75 14.13 -49.19
CA SER A 208 2.57 13.37 -49.53
C SER A 208 1.34 14.25 -49.82
N ILE A 209 0.42 13.72 -50.64
CA ILE A 209 -0.85 14.42 -50.98
C ILE A 209 -1.68 14.66 -49.71
N GLN A 210 -1.68 13.68 -48.80
CA GLN A 210 -2.43 13.77 -47.55
C GLN A 210 -1.90 14.87 -46.63
N GLU A 211 -0.59 14.99 -46.44
CA GLU A 211 0.05 16.08 -45.70
C GLU A 211 -0.19 17.44 -46.32
N ARG A 212 -0.20 17.51 -47.65
CA ARG A 212 -0.52 18.75 -48.41
C ARG A 212 -1.96 19.21 -48.17
N LEU A 213 -2.91 18.27 -48.14
CA LEU A 213 -4.31 18.60 -47.85
C LEU A 213 -4.49 19.06 -46.41
N ILE A 214 -3.86 18.40 -45.44
CA ILE A 214 -3.89 18.80 -44.04
C ILE A 214 -3.32 20.22 -43.84
N ALA A 215 -2.17 20.53 -44.48
CA ALA A 215 -1.57 21.86 -44.44
C ALA A 215 -2.48 22.92 -45.04
N LEU A 216 -3.18 22.59 -46.16
CA LEU A 216 -4.14 23.52 -46.80
C LEU A 216 -5.40 23.76 -45.95
N GLN A 217 -5.89 22.74 -45.29
CA GLN A 217 -7.04 22.84 -44.35
C GLN A 217 -6.69 23.71 -43.15
N GLY A 218 -5.40 23.79 -42.81
CA GLY A 218 -4.91 24.53 -41.64
C GLY A 218 -5.37 23.86 -40.32
N THR A 219 -5.57 22.55 -40.34
CA THR A 219 -5.86 21.75 -39.15
C THR A 219 -4.59 21.69 -38.31
N ILE A 220 -4.70 22.03 -37.06
CA ILE A 220 -3.61 21.94 -36.09
C ILE A 220 -3.51 20.51 -35.65
N SER A 221 -2.32 19.90 -35.68
CA SER A 221 -2.12 18.56 -35.21
C SER A 221 -2.23 18.47 -33.68
N ASN A 222 -2.70 17.33 -33.18
CA ASN A 222 -2.72 17.09 -31.73
C ASN A 222 -1.32 17.18 -31.13
N GLU A 223 -0.29 16.76 -31.87
CA GLU A 223 1.10 16.85 -31.46
C GLU A 223 1.51 18.32 -31.20
N THR A 224 1.18 19.25 -32.08
CA THR A 224 1.45 20.71 -31.89
C THR A 224 0.71 21.25 -30.66
N LEU A 225 -0.52 20.80 -30.42
CA LEU A 225 -1.28 21.20 -29.23
C LEU A 225 -0.65 20.66 -27.94
N GLN A 226 -0.21 19.41 -27.96
CA GLN A 226 0.51 18.80 -26.83
C GLN A 226 1.85 19.49 -26.54
N GLU A 227 2.64 19.81 -27.57
CA GLU A 227 3.89 20.57 -27.42
C GLU A 227 3.63 21.94 -26.79
N ASN A 228 2.61 22.67 -27.24
CA ASN A 228 2.25 23.98 -26.69
C ASN A 228 1.75 23.84 -25.23
N ALA A 229 0.95 22.84 -24.93
CA ALA A 229 0.46 22.56 -23.57
C ALA A 229 1.63 22.25 -22.63
N THR A 230 2.55 21.36 -23.04
CA THR A 230 3.75 21.03 -22.25
C THR A 230 4.62 22.27 -22.00
N LYS A 231 4.78 23.13 -23.00
CA LYS A 231 5.51 24.38 -22.83
C LYS A 231 4.86 25.29 -21.78
N LEU A 232 3.55 25.49 -21.85
CA LEU A 232 2.82 26.30 -20.86
C LEU A 232 2.87 25.65 -19.47
N ALA A 233 2.70 24.33 -19.37
CA ALA A 233 2.83 23.61 -18.11
C ALA A 233 4.19 23.87 -17.45
N LYS A 234 5.27 23.76 -18.25
CA LYS A 234 6.64 24.02 -17.81
C LYS A 234 6.82 25.46 -17.31
N GLU A 235 6.29 26.47 -18.05
CA GLU A 235 6.34 27.85 -17.63
C GLU A 235 5.64 28.10 -16.30
N TRP A 236 4.43 27.57 -16.11
CA TRP A 236 3.65 27.75 -14.89
C TRP A 236 4.24 27.01 -13.70
N PHE A 237 4.75 25.79 -13.89
CA PHE A 237 5.43 25.06 -12.81
C PHE A 237 6.72 25.73 -12.36
N ASN A 238 7.51 26.34 -13.28
CA ASN A 238 8.67 27.14 -12.90
C ASN A 238 8.25 28.37 -12.08
N LYS A 239 7.22 29.13 -12.52
CA LYS A 239 6.69 30.26 -11.74
C LYS A 239 6.26 29.82 -10.32
N ALA A 240 5.58 28.67 -10.20
CA ALA A 240 5.17 28.13 -8.90
C ALA A 240 6.36 27.80 -8.00
N LEU A 241 7.42 27.18 -8.55
CA LEU A 241 8.65 26.89 -7.84
C LEU A 241 9.37 28.15 -7.38
N ASP A 242 9.53 29.13 -8.28
CA ASP A 242 10.17 30.41 -8.02
C ASP A 242 9.41 31.23 -6.95
N ASN A 243 8.08 31.02 -6.83
CA ASN A 243 7.22 31.57 -5.77
C ASN A 243 7.13 30.68 -4.50
N GLY A 244 8.06 29.73 -4.33
CA GLY A 244 8.25 28.95 -3.10
C GLY A 244 7.27 27.80 -2.91
N LEU A 245 6.73 27.20 -3.99
CA LEU A 245 5.95 25.99 -3.94
C LEU A 245 6.79 24.80 -4.42
N ALA A 246 7.36 24.07 -3.46
CA ALA A 246 8.18 22.89 -3.73
C ALA A 246 7.37 21.61 -3.92
N MET A 247 6.12 21.61 -3.50
CA MET A 247 5.21 20.48 -3.64
C MET A 247 4.91 20.25 -5.14
N PHE A 248 4.81 18.98 -5.55
CA PHE A 248 4.44 18.59 -6.93
C PHE A 248 5.48 18.89 -8.03
N GLN A 249 6.72 19.22 -7.67
CA GLN A 249 7.75 19.55 -8.67
C GLN A 249 8.28 18.34 -9.45
N GLY A 250 7.81 17.12 -9.11
CA GLY A 250 8.08 15.89 -9.88
C GLY A 250 7.68 16.01 -11.35
N ASN A 251 6.51 16.60 -11.63
CA ASN A 251 6.05 16.80 -13.01
C ASN A 251 7.01 17.70 -13.81
N LEU A 252 7.42 18.83 -13.23
CA LEU A 252 8.37 19.73 -13.87
C LEU A 252 9.72 19.07 -14.13
N ARG A 253 10.24 18.33 -13.13
CA ARG A 253 11.48 17.57 -13.28
C ARG A 253 11.39 16.54 -14.40
N ASN A 254 10.28 15.81 -14.48
CA ASN A 254 10.06 14.80 -15.53
C ASN A 254 9.99 15.42 -16.92
N ILE A 255 9.31 16.57 -17.09
CA ILE A 255 9.30 17.30 -18.37
C ILE A 255 10.75 17.58 -18.83
N TYR A 256 11.61 18.08 -17.94
CA TYR A 256 13.00 18.35 -18.31
C TYR A 256 13.80 17.06 -18.61
N ILE A 257 13.52 15.95 -17.93
CA ILE A 257 14.14 14.65 -18.23
C ILE A 257 13.73 14.16 -19.62
N ASP A 258 12.43 14.23 -19.95
CA ASP A 258 11.89 13.79 -21.23
C ASP A 258 12.43 14.64 -22.39
N GLU A 259 12.71 15.93 -22.14
CA GLU A 259 13.39 16.83 -23.09
C GLU A 259 14.93 16.60 -23.16
N GLY A 260 15.52 15.76 -22.29
CA GLY A 260 16.97 15.60 -22.19
C GLY A 260 17.70 16.75 -21.50
N ASP A 261 16.97 17.67 -20.88
CA ASP A 261 17.53 18.82 -20.16
C ASP A 261 17.82 18.47 -18.68
N PHE A 262 18.80 17.61 -18.47
CA PHE A 262 19.20 17.17 -17.15
C PHE A 262 19.68 18.31 -16.23
N ASN A 263 20.22 19.40 -16.79
CA ASN A 263 20.67 20.53 -15.97
C ASN A 263 19.49 21.24 -15.30
N ASN A 264 18.40 21.50 -16.02
CA ASN A 264 17.21 22.08 -15.44
C ASN A 264 16.46 21.08 -14.54
N ALA A 265 16.46 19.78 -14.85
CA ALA A 265 15.93 18.75 -13.97
C ALA A 265 16.62 18.75 -12.60
N ARG A 266 17.96 18.86 -12.56
CA ARG A 266 18.76 19.01 -11.33
C ARG A 266 18.46 20.31 -10.60
N ARG A 267 18.38 21.42 -11.30
CA ARG A 267 18.02 22.73 -10.71
C ARG A 267 16.68 22.64 -9.99
N VAL A 268 15.67 22.07 -10.63
CA VAL A 268 14.34 21.89 -10.05
C VAL A 268 14.39 21.04 -8.80
N ALA A 269 15.10 19.90 -8.85
CA ALA A 269 15.26 19.01 -7.70
C ALA A 269 15.94 19.74 -6.54
N LEU A 270 17.07 20.40 -6.78
CA LEU A 270 17.82 21.14 -5.76
C LEU A 270 16.98 22.24 -5.13
N THR A 271 16.36 23.11 -5.94
CA THR A 271 15.53 24.22 -5.43
C THR A 271 14.38 23.71 -4.57
N ALA A 272 13.71 22.64 -5.01
CA ALA A 272 12.61 22.07 -4.24
C ALA A 272 13.09 21.33 -2.97
N ALA A 273 14.27 20.71 -3.00
CA ALA A 273 14.91 20.13 -1.83
C ALA A 273 15.29 21.20 -0.77
N GLU A 274 15.82 22.34 -1.22
CA GLU A 274 16.12 23.48 -0.36
C GLU A 274 14.86 24.08 0.29
N LEU A 275 13.72 24.02 -0.40
CA LEU A 275 12.41 24.40 0.13
C LEU A 275 11.79 23.34 1.05
N GLY A 276 12.46 22.21 1.27
CA GLY A 276 12.06 21.20 2.23
C GLY A 276 11.38 19.96 1.64
N ASN A 277 11.24 19.81 0.33
CA ASN A 277 10.57 18.66 -0.27
C ASN A 277 11.38 17.36 -0.08
N PRO A 278 10.85 16.34 0.66
CA PRO A 278 11.61 15.13 0.99
C PRO A 278 11.97 14.28 -0.24
N THR A 279 11.06 14.18 -1.21
CA THR A 279 11.30 13.43 -2.46
C THR A 279 12.38 14.10 -3.30
N MET A 280 12.43 15.44 -3.33
CA MET A 280 13.46 16.16 -4.06
C MET A 280 14.82 16.12 -3.35
N MET A 281 14.83 15.97 -2.01
CA MET A 281 16.05 15.67 -1.25
C MET A 281 16.66 14.32 -1.68
N LEU A 282 15.82 13.29 -1.88
CA LEU A 282 16.26 12.01 -2.43
C LEU A 282 16.92 12.19 -3.81
N TYR A 283 16.22 12.81 -4.76
CA TYR A 283 16.74 12.97 -6.12
C TYR A 283 18.01 13.83 -6.17
N THR A 284 18.11 14.84 -5.30
CA THR A 284 19.33 15.65 -5.17
C THR A 284 20.48 14.84 -4.58
N GLY A 285 20.18 14.00 -3.58
CA GLY A 285 21.16 13.06 -3.01
C GLY A 285 21.68 12.07 -4.03
N LEU A 286 20.79 11.44 -4.81
CA LEU A 286 21.16 10.51 -5.88
C LEU A 286 22.02 11.18 -6.96
N ASP A 287 21.66 12.39 -7.39
CA ASP A 287 22.47 13.14 -8.33
C ASP A 287 23.87 13.48 -7.79
N CYS A 288 23.97 13.86 -6.53
CA CYS A 288 25.26 14.08 -5.86
C CYS A 288 26.08 12.78 -5.82
N HIS A 289 25.44 11.64 -5.51
CA HIS A 289 26.06 10.32 -5.49
C HIS A 289 26.65 9.94 -6.86
N GLU A 290 25.83 10.03 -7.93
CA GLU A 290 26.25 9.75 -9.30
C GLU A 290 27.46 10.59 -9.77
N HIS A 291 27.60 11.81 -9.20
CA HIS A 291 28.73 12.70 -9.49
C HIS A 291 29.90 12.58 -8.52
N GLY A 292 29.90 11.56 -7.64
CA GLY A 292 30.97 11.33 -6.66
C GLY A 292 31.00 12.34 -5.49
N LYS A 293 29.95 13.15 -5.31
CA LYS A 293 29.83 14.11 -4.21
C LYS A 293 29.18 13.44 -2.98
N PHE A 294 29.85 12.44 -2.43
CA PHE A 294 29.29 11.58 -1.39
C PHE A 294 28.92 12.29 -0.10
N GLU A 295 29.66 13.33 0.30
CA GLU A 295 29.35 14.13 1.49
C GLU A 295 28.05 14.93 1.33
N ASP A 296 27.86 15.55 0.15
CA ASP A 296 26.60 16.24 -0.17
C ASP A 296 25.44 15.25 -0.25
N ALA A 297 25.63 14.10 -0.88
CA ALA A 297 24.63 13.05 -0.98
C ALA A 297 24.20 12.55 0.41
N PHE A 298 25.16 12.24 1.28
CA PHE A 298 24.91 11.86 2.67
C PHE A 298 24.10 12.92 3.43
N THR A 299 24.43 14.19 3.21
CA THR A 299 23.71 15.30 3.83
C THR A 299 22.25 15.34 3.37
N TRP A 300 21.97 15.17 2.08
CA TRP A 300 20.62 15.17 1.55
C TRP A 300 19.83 13.94 1.99
N PHE A 301 20.42 12.73 1.94
CA PHE A 301 19.77 11.52 2.45
C PHE A 301 19.46 11.63 3.95
N THR A 302 20.36 12.22 4.75
CA THR A 302 20.12 12.45 6.17
C THR A 302 18.92 13.39 6.40
N LYS A 303 18.82 14.49 5.65
CA LYS A 303 17.67 15.41 5.71
C LYS A 303 16.36 14.72 5.30
N GLY A 304 16.37 13.99 4.18
CA GLY A 304 15.20 13.25 3.71
C GLY A 304 14.75 12.18 4.70
N ALA A 305 15.70 11.40 5.26
CA ALA A 305 15.42 10.38 6.26
C ALA A 305 14.87 10.97 7.58
N ALA A 306 15.32 12.17 7.96
CA ALA A 306 14.80 12.87 9.14
C ALA A 306 13.33 13.30 8.96
N LEU A 307 12.90 13.57 7.74
CA LEU A 307 11.51 13.86 7.38
C LEU A 307 10.66 12.59 7.14
N GLY A 308 11.25 11.40 7.32
CA GLY A 308 10.55 10.12 7.17
C GLY A 308 10.53 9.57 5.75
N GLN A 309 11.28 10.16 4.82
CA GLN A 309 11.36 9.69 3.44
C GLN A 309 12.10 8.34 3.38
N ALA A 310 11.39 7.31 2.91
CA ALA A 310 11.82 5.91 3.04
C ALA A 310 13.04 5.57 2.18
N GLU A 311 13.04 5.99 0.92
CA GLU A 311 14.14 5.75 0.00
C GLU A 311 15.44 6.44 0.50
N SER A 312 15.35 7.71 0.96
CA SER A 312 16.50 8.38 1.59
C SER A 312 16.99 7.65 2.85
N THR A 313 16.08 6.99 3.58
CA THR A 313 16.44 6.19 4.76
C THR A 313 17.19 4.94 4.35
N ALA A 314 16.79 4.28 3.25
CA ALA A 314 17.48 3.11 2.70
C ALA A 314 18.85 3.49 2.10
N GLU A 315 18.93 4.57 1.31
CA GLU A 315 20.20 5.08 0.78
C GLU A 315 21.18 5.46 1.90
N LEU A 316 20.67 6.07 2.99
CA LEU A 316 21.49 6.38 4.16
C LEU A 316 21.99 5.09 4.84
N ALA A 317 21.21 4.02 4.83
CA ALA A 317 21.64 2.71 5.31
C ALA A 317 22.77 2.13 4.43
N ASP A 318 22.62 2.20 3.11
CA ASP A 318 23.67 1.77 2.15
C ASP A 318 24.99 2.51 2.40
N TYR A 319 24.91 3.81 2.74
CA TYR A 319 26.07 4.61 3.08
C TYR A 319 26.76 4.14 4.39
N TYR A 320 26.02 3.89 5.45
CA TYR A 320 26.59 3.37 6.69
C TYR A 320 27.08 1.92 6.58
N TYR A 321 26.49 1.13 5.68
CA TYR A 321 26.90 -0.25 5.40
C TYR A 321 28.11 -0.32 4.44
N HIS A 322 28.52 0.82 3.85
CA HIS A 322 29.51 0.91 2.78
C HIS A 322 29.20 -0.01 1.60
N PHE A 323 27.90 -0.11 1.26
CA PHE A 323 27.44 -0.95 0.13
C PHE A 323 28.10 -0.54 -1.19
N TYR A 324 28.36 0.75 -1.35
CA TYR A 324 29.07 1.30 -2.49
C TYR A 324 30.58 1.24 -2.25
N ASP A 325 31.30 0.52 -3.16
CA ASP A 325 32.75 0.38 -3.09
C ASP A 325 33.47 1.67 -3.57
N ALA A 326 33.36 2.72 -2.78
CA ALA A 326 34.02 4.00 -3.04
C ALA A 326 34.95 4.38 -1.88
N LYS A 327 36.24 4.43 -2.18
CA LYS A 327 37.26 4.82 -1.18
C LYS A 327 36.99 6.20 -0.56
N GLU A 328 36.41 7.11 -1.34
CA GLU A 328 36.02 8.45 -0.93
C GLU A 328 34.90 8.40 0.12
N LEU A 329 33.90 7.54 -0.09
CA LEU A 329 32.80 7.33 0.86
C LEU A 329 33.32 6.87 2.23
N ARG A 330 34.25 5.91 2.26
CA ARG A 330 34.83 5.35 3.48
C ARG A 330 35.61 6.36 4.30
N ARG A 331 36.16 7.39 3.67
CA ARG A 331 36.87 8.47 4.37
C ARG A 331 35.93 9.45 5.07
N VAL A 332 34.74 9.61 4.52
CA VAL A 332 33.76 10.65 4.98
C VAL A 332 32.78 10.07 5.99
N ILE A 333 32.39 8.81 5.79
CA ILE A 333 31.31 8.19 6.57
C ILE A 333 31.85 6.94 7.25
N PRO A 334 31.77 6.87 8.60
CA PRO A 334 32.19 5.69 9.34
C PRO A 334 31.32 4.48 8.98
N TYR A 335 31.92 3.32 8.84
CA TYR A 335 31.22 2.07 8.73
C TYR A 335 30.46 1.78 10.04
N ASP A 336 29.14 1.65 9.97
CA ASP A 336 28.28 1.34 11.12
C ASP A 336 27.14 0.40 10.67
N PRO A 337 27.41 -0.91 10.59
CA PRO A 337 26.45 -1.88 10.13
C PRO A 337 25.22 -2.00 11.04
N VAL A 338 25.38 -1.78 12.34
CA VAL A 338 24.25 -1.83 13.30
C VAL A 338 23.27 -0.69 13.01
N LYS A 339 23.80 0.50 12.79
CA LYS A 339 23.00 1.66 12.41
C LYS A 339 22.36 1.48 11.04
N ALA A 340 23.10 0.93 10.07
CA ALA A 340 22.61 0.62 8.73
C ALA A 340 21.40 -0.33 8.81
N ILE A 341 21.52 -1.44 9.56
CA ILE A 341 20.45 -2.43 9.71
C ILE A 341 19.22 -1.80 10.41
N GLY A 342 19.43 -0.94 11.40
CA GLY A 342 18.35 -0.17 12.02
C GLY A 342 17.62 0.77 11.04
N LEU A 343 18.37 1.40 10.12
CA LEU A 343 17.81 2.24 9.05
C LEU A 343 17.07 1.42 8.00
N TYR A 344 17.63 0.29 7.53
CA TYR A 344 16.94 -0.62 6.63
C TYR A 344 15.61 -1.10 7.22
N ARG A 345 15.61 -1.52 8.50
CA ARG A 345 14.38 -1.90 9.20
C ARG A 345 13.36 -0.78 9.21
N ARG A 346 13.79 0.46 9.50
CA ARG A 346 12.91 1.64 9.48
C ARG A 346 12.37 1.94 8.08
N ALA A 347 13.20 1.83 7.05
CA ALA A 347 12.79 2.03 5.68
C ALA A 347 11.78 0.96 5.24
N ALA A 348 12.04 -0.30 5.56
CA ALA A 348 11.18 -1.44 5.20
C ALA A 348 9.74 -1.30 5.71
N THR A 349 9.52 -0.59 6.83
CA THR A 349 8.15 -0.35 7.36
C THR A 349 7.33 0.64 6.53
N LYS A 350 7.93 1.30 5.54
CA LYS A 350 7.26 2.27 4.68
C LYS A 350 6.97 1.67 3.30
N TYR A 351 6.00 2.25 2.61
CA TYR A 351 5.70 1.83 1.24
C TYR A 351 6.60 2.57 0.25
N PHE A 352 7.48 1.84 -0.44
CA PHE A 352 8.29 2.32 -1.57
C PHE A 352 8.76 1.13 -2.42
N SER A 353 9.31 1.40 -3.61
CA SER A 353 9.68 0.36 -4.58
C SER A 353 10.65 -0.68 -4.02
N ASP A 354 11.63 -0.24 -3.23
CA ASP A 354 12.68 -1.10 -2.69
C ASP A 354 12.49 -1.47 -1.20
N ALA A 355 11.26 -1.34 -0.68
CA ALA A 355 10.94 -1.76 0.68
C ALA A 355 11.26 -3.24 0.93
N GLY A 356 11.04 -4.10 -0.08
CA GLY A 356 11.44 -5.51 -0.03
C GLY A 356 12.94 -5.72 0.08
N TYR A 357 13.74 -4.91 -0.62
CA TYR A 357 15.20 -4.91 -0.48
C TYR A 357 15.62 -4.51 0.93
N ALA A 358 15.12 -3.38 1.44
CA ALA A 358 15.42 -2.92 2.79
C ALA A 358 15.05 -3.97 3.86
N ALA A 359 13.90 -4.65 3.69
CA ALA A 359 13.48 -5.72 4.57
C ALA A 359 14.46 -6.90 4.56
N LEU A 360 14.94 -7.32 3.39
CA LEU A 360 15.93 -8.39 3.29
C LEU A 360 17.28 -8.00 3.88
N GLN A 361 17.75 -6.78 3.66
CA GLN A 361 19.00 -6.30 4.26
C GLN A 361 18.91 -6.26 5.80
N ALA A 362 17.76 -5.85 6.32
CA ALA A 362 17.53 -5.91 7.75
C ALA A 362 17.51 -7.37 8.26
N ALA A 363 16.76 -8.27 7.61
CA ALA A 363 16.69 -9.69 7.97
C ALA A 363 18.09 -10.35 7.92
N PHE A 364 18.87 -10.03 6.90
CA PHE A 364 20.24 -10.46 6.74
C PHE A 364 21.11 -10.08 7.95
N GLY A 365 21.06 -8.81 8.37
CA GLY A 365 21.83 -8.33 9.51
C GLY A 365 21.53 -9.06 10.81
N TYR A 366 20.25 -9.42 11.02
CA TYR A 366 19.82 -10.16 12.20
C TYR A 366 20.19 -11.65 12.12
N ILE A 367 19.99 -12.32 10.97
CA ILE A 367 20.22 -13.77 10.84
C ILE A 367 21.70 -14.13 10.91
N PHE A 368 22.56 -13.24 10.43
CA PHE A 368 24.01 -13.41 10.46
C PHE A 368 24.69 -12.70 11.65
N HIS A 369 23.91 -12.20 12.60
CA HIS A 369 24.38 -11.61 13.85
C HIS A 369 25.43 -10.49 13.65
N ILE A 370 25.25 -9.70 12.58
CA ILE A 370 26.21 -8.66 12.19
C ILE A 370 26.34 -7.62 13.31
N GLY A 371 27.57 -7.34 13.74
CA GLY A 371 27.84 -6.38 14.80
C GLY A 371 27.21 -6.75 16.15
N HIS A 372 27.05 -8.06 16.42
CA HIS A 372 26.45 -8.61 17.63
C HIS A 372 24.96 -8.25 17.81
N LEU A 373 24.23 -7.98 16.72
CA LEU A 373 22.81 -7.79 16.78
C LEU A 373 22.12 -9.04 17.38
N PRO A 374 21.17 -8.88 18.31
CA PRO A 374 20.49 -10.00 18.90
C PRO A 374 19.71 -10.78 17.83
N LEU A 375 19.78 -12.09 17.85
CA LEU A 375 18.99 -12.94 16.97
C LEU A 375 17.52 -12.89 17.36
N ASP A 376 16.70 -12.41 16.43
CA ASP A 376 15.26 -12.28 16.61
C ASP A 376 14.53 -12.97 15.45
N TRP A 377 14.21 -14.26 15.63
CA TRP A 377 13.59 -15.06 14.59
C TRP A 377 12.19 -14.59 14.20
N GLY A 378 11.45 -13.98 15.11
CA GLY A 378 10.18 -13.39 14.78
C GLY A 378 10.32 -12.17 13.87
N LEU A 379 11.20 -11.26 14.24
CA LEU A 379 11.53 -10.10 13.42
C LEU A 379 12.07 -10.51 12.04
N ILE A 380 12.96 -11.52 11.99
CA ILE A 380 13.48 -12.06 10.73
C ILE A 380 12.34 -12.61 9.87
N ALA A 381 11.40 -13.36 10.48
CA ALA A 381 10.25 -13.91 9.76
C ALA A 381 9.36 -12.82 9.18
N ASP A 382 9.07 -11.77 9.93
CA ASP A 382 8.24 -10.66 9.48
C ASP A 382 8.92 -9.85 8.36
N LEU A 383 10.20 -9.53 8.52
CA LEU A 383 10.97 -8.84 7.50
C LEU A 383 11.05 -9.67 6.20
N THR A 384 11.26 -10.97 6.34
CA THR A 384 11.31 -11.90 5.20
C THR A 384 9.95 -12.02 4.51
N HIS A 385 8.87 -12.09 5.29
CA HIS A 385 7.50 -12.11 4.77
C HIS A 385 7.18 -10.80 4.03
N MET A 386 7.53 -9.67 4.62
CA MET A 386 7.38 -8.35 3.98
C MET A 386 8.12 -8.30 2.64
N ALA A 387 9.36 -8.77 2.59
CA ALA A 387 10.13 -8.83 1.36
C ALA A 387 9.47 -9.73 0.30
N ALA A 388 8.94 -10.88 0.72
CA ALA A 388 8.25 -11.80 -0.17
C ALA A 388 6.99 -11.20 -0.80
N THR A 389 6.23 -10.40 -0.04
CA THR A 389 5.02 -9.74 -0.53
C THR A 389 5.28 -8.51 -1.39
N LYS A 390 6.49 -7.95 -1.33
CA LYS A 390 6.91 -6.73 -2.06
C LYS A 390 7.86 -7.05 -3.21
N GLU A 391 7.50 -7.99 -4.07
CA GLU A 391 8.22 -8.37 -5.32
C GLU A 391 9.62 -9.00 -5.12
N ARG A 392 10.03 -9.31 -3.89
CA ARG A 392 11.31 -9.96 -3.59
C ARG A 392 11.14 -11.43 -3.20
N PHE A 393 10.10 -12.10 -3.67
CA PHE A 393 9.76 -13.47 -3.30
C PHE A 393 10.92 -14.45 -3.48
N MET A 394 11.57 -14.46 -4.65
CA MET A 394 12.69 -15.37 -4.91
C MET A 394 13.87 -15.14 -3.95
N PHE A 395 14.20 -13.89 -3.67
CA PHE A 395 15.30 -13.54 -2.76
C PHE A 395 14.99 -13.85 -1.30
N SER A 396 13.72 -13.98 -0.92
CA SER A 396 13.31 -14.37 0.43
C SER A 396 13.28 -15.88 0.65
N LEU A 397 13.26 -16.70 -0.42
CA LEU A 397 13.17 -18.16 -0.31
C LEU A 397 14.31 -18.81 0.50
N PRO A 398 15.59 -18.37 0.43
CA PRO A 398 16.65 -18.91 1.29
C PRO A 398 16.31 -18.78 2.79
N TYR A 399 15.82 -17.62 3.21
CA TYR A 399 15.45 -17.34 4.59
C TYR A 399 14.22 -18.14 5.02
N ILE A 400 13.16 -18.12 4.19
CA ILE A 400 11.93 -18.87 4.42
C ILE A 400 12.25 -20.38 4.53
N GLY A 401 13.05 -20.90 3.60
CA GLY A 401 13.45 -22.30 3.57
C GLY A 401 14.19 -22.70 4.84
N TYR A 402 15.19 -21.94 5.24
CA TYR A 402 15.94 -22.15 6.46
C TYR A 402 15.03 -22.14 7.69
N MET A 403 14.24 -21.09 7.85
CA MET A 403 13.32 -20.96 8.98
C MET A 403 12.30 -22.12 9.05
N ARG A 404 11.74 -22.52 7.92
CA ARG A 404 10.73 -23.60 7.84
C ARG A 404 11.33 -24.99 8.15
N ILE A 405 12.59 -25.25 7.80
CA ILE A 405 13.27 -26.51 8.14
C ILE A 405 13.50 -26.60 9.64
N HIS A 406 13.94 -25.51 10.26
CA HIS A 406 14.27 -25.50 11.68
C HIS A 406 13.06 -25.19 12.59
N GLY A 407 12.06 -24.48 12.10
CA GLY A 407 10.94 -23.97 12.90
C GLY A 407 11.29 -22.68 13.63
N PHE A 408 12.20 -21.87 13.07
CA PHE A 408 12.63 -20.60 13.65
C PHE A 408 11.73 -19.46 13.21
N GLY A 409 11.08 -18.79 14.13
CA GLY A 409 10.18 -17.65 13.85
C GLY A 409 8.90 -18.01 13.07
N VAL A 410 8.78 -19.24 12.61
CA VAL A 410 7.66 -19.76 11.82
C VAL A 410 7.36 -21.20 12.16
N THR A 411 6.15 -21.67 11.89
CA THR A 411 5.80 -23.08 12.04
C THR A 411 6.71 -23.97 11.21
N LYS A 412 7.27 -25.00 11.83
CA LYS A 412 8.15 -25.96 11.15
C LYS A 412 7.38 -26.67 10.03
N ASN A 413 7.88 -26.55 8.82
CA ASN A 413 7.36 -27.25 7.64
C ASN A 413 8.53 -27.67 6.74
N ILE A 414 9.07 -28.84 7.03
CA ILE A 414 10.28 -29.36 6.38
C ILE A 414 10.07 -29.49 4.87
N ARG A 415 8.94 -30.05 4.45
CA ARG A 415 8.66 -30.25 3.03
C ARG A 415 8.68 -28.93 2.26
N PHE A 416 7.97 -27.92 2.77
CA PHE A 416 7.95 -26.60 2.17
C PHE A 416 9.33 -25.93 2.19
N GLY A 417 10.06 -26.07 3.29
CA GLY A 417 11.41 -25.55 3.45
C GLY A 417 12.37 -26.13 2.39
N VAL A 418 12.40 -27.47 2.26
CA VAL A 418 13.22 -28.15 1.25
C VAL A 418 12.83 -27.73 -0.17
N GLN A 419 11.53 -27.70 -0.49
CA GLN A 419 11.06 -27.27 -1.81
C GLN A 419 11.49 -25.83 -2.13
N SER A 420 11.39 -24.91 -1.15
CA SER A 420 11.84 -23.51 -1.32
C SER A 420 13.32 -23.43 -1.65
N LEU A 421 14.16 -24.14 -0.90
CA LEU A 421 15.61 -24.15 -1.11
C LEU A 421 16.03 -24.83 -2.42
N THR A 422 15.35 -25.93 -2.79
CA THR A 422 15.59 -26.60 -4.08
C THR A 422 15.27 -25.67 -5.24
N ARG A 423 14.19 -24.91 -5.14
CA ARG A 423 13.83 -23.89 -6.14
C ARG A 423 14.93 -22.83 -6.28
N VAL A 424 15.53 -22.40 -5.17
CA VAL A 424 16.68 -21.45 -5.21
C VAL A 424 17.84 -22.04 -5.99
N LEU A 425 18.20 -23.33 -5.73
CA LEU A 425 19.27 -23.99 -6.46
C LEU A 425 18.98 -24.13 -7.96
N ASP A 426 17.74 -24.42 -8.32
CA ASP A 426 17.33 -24.54 -9.72
C ASP A 426 17.41 -23.19 -10.45
N GLU A 427 17.01 -22.10 -9.79
CA GLU A 427 17.17 -20.74 -10.34
C GLU A 427 18.62 -20.32 -10.45
N GLU A 428 19.48 -20.65 -9.48
CA GLU A 428 20.92 -20.41 -9.58
C GLU A 428 21.53 -21.15 -10.79
N LYS A 429 21.16 -22.43 -10.97
CA LYS A 429 21.64 -23.23 -12.12
C LYS A 429 21.18 -22.64 -13.46
N ARG A 430 19.92 -22.14 -13.50
CA ARG A 430 19.37 -21.52 -14.71
C ARG A 430 20.13 -20.23 -15.05
N ALA A 431 20.30 -19.35 -14.06
CA ALA A 431 20.99 -18.09 -14.25
C ALA A 431 22.44 -18.27 -14.70
N LEU A 432 23.15 -19.26 -14.15
CA LEU A 432 24.50 -19.60 -14.59
C LEU A 432 24.56 -20.13 -16.02
N ALA A 433 23.54 -20.89 -16.45
CA ALA A 433 23.47 -21.43 -17.80
C ALA A 433 23.15 -20.37 -18.87
N GLU A 434 22.45 -19.30 -18.49
CA GLU A 434 22.06 -18.19 -19.37
C GLU A 434 23.09 -17.05 -19.38
N GLU A 435 24.26 -17.22 -18.73
CA GLU A 435 25.29 -16.18 -18.49
C GLU A 435 24.69 -14.91 -17.83
N ASP A 436 23.61 -15.09 -17.11
CA ASP A 436 22.92 -14.01 -16.44
C ASP A 436 23.64 -13.61 -15.14
N ARG A 437 23.36 -12.41 -14.64
CA ARG A 437 23.97 -11.92 -13.40
C ARG A 437 23.67 -12.87 -12.24
N VAL A 438 24.63 -13.01 -11.34
CA VAL A 438 24.46 -13.76 -10.10
C VAL A 438 23.23 -13.25 -9.35
N LEU A 439 22.20 -14.10 -9.26
CA LEU A 439 20.91 -13.75 -8.63
C LEU A 439 21.02 -13.60 -7.10
N PHE A 440 21.96 -14.33 -6.47
CA PHE A 440 22.07 -14.39 -5.02
C PHE A 440 23.48 -14.06 -4.56
N TYR A 441 23.58 -13.32 -3.47
CA TYR A 441 24.85 -13.05 -2.80
C TYR A 441 25.42 -14.32 -2.16
N ASP A 442 26.74 -14.42 -2.00
CA ASP A 442 27.43 -15.57 -1.44
C ASP A 442 26.86 -16.01 -0.09
N ILE A 443 26.50 -15.06 0.78
CA ILE A 443 25.91 -15.38 2.08
C ILE A 443 24.52 -16.02 1.96
N THR A 444 23.67 -15.59 1.05
CA THR A 444 22.36 -16.23 0.84
C THR A 444 22.49 -17.61 0.21
N ARG A 445 23.54 -17.80 -0.58
CA ARG A 445 23.93 -19.12 -1.08
C ARG A 445 24.42 -20.03 0.03
N ALA A 446 25.24 -19.50 0.95
CA ALA A 446 25.66 -20.21 2.14
C ALA A 446 24.46 -20.66 2.99
N LEU A 447 23.52 -19.76 3.26
CA LEU A 447 22.31 -20.07 4.00
C LEU A 447 21.48 -21.20 3.35
N THR A 448 21.35 -21.18 2.03
CA THR A 448 20.66 -22.23 1.27
C THR A 448 21.32 -23.59 1.46
N ARG A 449 22.68 -23.65 1.37
CA ARG A 449 23.45 -24.88 1.47
C ARG A 449 23.44 -25.44 2.88
N VAL A 450 23.65 -24.61 3.89
CA VAL A 450 23.66 -25.09 5.28
C VAL A 450 22.31 -25.67 5.68
N ALA A 451 21.21 -25.06 5.24
CA ALA A 451 19.87 -25.58 5.51
C ALA A 451 19.56 -26.90 4.79
N LEU A 452 20.01 -27.04 3.53
CA LEU A 452 19.88 -28.31 2.80
C LEU A 452 20.80 -29.37 3.40
N GLY A 453 22.05 -29.03 3.74
CA GLY A 453 22.96 -29.94 4.45
C GLY A 453 22.29 -30.51 5.71
N TYR A 454 21.69 -29.64 6.53
CA TYR A 454 20.91 -30.08 7.71
C TYR A 454 19.74 -31.01 7.34
N ALA A 455 19.02 -30.69 6.28
CA ALA A 455 17.89 -31.52 5.85
C ALA A 455 18.32 -32.92 5.39
N TYR A 456 19.47 -33.06 4.73
CA TYR A 456 20.07 -34.35 4.38
C TYR A 456 20.64 -35.07 5.58
N GLU A 457 21.36 -34.38 6.47
CA GLU A 457 21.87 -34.92 7.74
C GLU A 457 20.77 -35.56 8.58
N LYS A 458 19.59 -34.92 8.66
CA LYS A 458 18.44 -35.43 9.42
C LYS A 458 17.58 -36.43 8.64
N GLY A 459 17.93 -36.72 7.39
CA GLY A 459 17.18 -37.62 6.54
C GLY A 459 15.82 -37.09 6.08
N TYR A 460 15.61 -35.77 6.14
CA TYR A 460 14.31 -35.17 5.79
C TYR A 460 14.02 -35.22 4.29
N VAL A 461 15.06 -35.33 3.46
CA VAL A 461 14.93 -35.38 2.00
C VAL A 461 14.81 -36.84 1.52
N THR A 462 15.65 -37.72 2.02
CA THR A 462 15.82 -39.10 1.52
C THR A 462 15.09 -40.15 2.37
N GLY A 463 14.48 -39.76 3.50
CA GLY A 463 13.86 -40.65 4.49
C GLY A 463 14.86 -41.34 5.43
N LYS A 464 16.16 -41.15 5.23
CA LYS A 464 17.26 -41.58 6.09
C LYS A 464 18.41 -40.59 5.99
N PRO A 465 19.27 -40.45 7.03
CA PRO A 465 20.45 -39.61 6.97
C PRO A 465 21.34 -39.95 5.77
N ASP A 466 21.77 -38.89 5.08
CA ASP A 466 22.73 -38.94 3.98
C ASP A 466 23.86 -37.97 4.32
N LEU A 467 24.88 -38.49 5.03
CA LEU A 467 25.93 -37.64 5.57
C LEU A 467 26.91 -37.18 4.49
N ASP A 468 27.12 -37.96 3.42
CA ASP A 468 28.00 -37.60 2.32
C ASP A 468 27.47 -36.36 1.59
N THR A 469 26.16 -36.36 1.28
CA THR A 469 25.49 -35.19 0.67
C THR A 469 25.41 -34.01 1.65
N ALA A 470 25.16 -34.26 2.92
CA ALA A 470 25.10 -33.22 3.94
C ALA A 470 26.45 -32.49 4.08
N VAL A 471 27.54 -33.22 4.18
CA VAL A 471 28.87 -32.63 4.30
C VAL A 471 29.26 -31.86 3.03
N ALA A 472 28.94 -32.36 1.85
CA ALA A 472 29.17 -31.63 0.62
C ALA A 472 28.47 -30.24 0.60
N TYR A 473 27.22 -30.17 1.07
CA TYR A 473 26.53 -28.90 1.21
C TYR A 473 27.13 -27.99 2.30
N TYR A 474 27.60 -28.52 3.41
CA TYR A 474 28.30 -27.77 4.43
C TYR A 474 29.62 -27.20 3.93
N GLU A 475 30.38 -27.98 3.18
CA GLU A 475 31.64 -27.53 2.53
C GLU A 475 31.35 -26.36 1.55
N GLU A 476 30.33 -26.51 0.67
CA GLU A 476 29.94 -25.42 -0.23
C GLU A 476 29.50 -24.16 0.56
N SER A 477 28.73 -24.33 1.62
CA SER A 477 28.28 -23.21 2.47
C SER A 477 29.46 -22.48 3.08
N HIS A 478 30.39 -23.21 3.70
CA HIS A 478 31.61 -22.66 4.29
C HIS A 478 32.45 -21.90 3.25
N GLN A 479 32.64 -22.45 2.03
CA GLN A 479 33.35 -21.76 0.95
C GLN A 479 32.68 -20.43 0.55
N TYR A 480 31.36 -20.36 0.51
CA TYR A 480 30.67 -19.10 0.24
C TYR A 480 30.87 -18.07 1.36
N ILE A 481 30.89 -18.47 2.63
CA ILE A 481 31.22 -17.57 3.76
C ILE A 481 32.66 -17.06 3.64
N LEU A 482 33.63 -17.94 3.33
CA LEU A 482 35.02 -17.56 3.11
C LEU A 482 35.18 -16.61 1.91
N SER A 483 34.49 -16.89 0.81
CA SER A 483 34.43 -16.01 -0.37
C SER A 483 33.90 -14.62 0.00
N HIS A 484 32.83 -14.56 0.72
CA HIS A 484 32.27 -13.28 1.16
C HIS A 484 33.23 -12.53 2.09
N LYS A 485 33.81 -13.19 3.09
CA LYS A 485 34.80 -12.58 3.97
C LYS A 485 36.04 -12.06 3.20
N ALA A 486 36.43 -12.74 2.11
CA ALA A 486 37.54 -12.31 1.29
C ALA A 486 37.25 -11.04 0.47
N THR A 487 35.98 -10.73 0.20
CA THR A 487 35.58 -9.49 -0.49
C THR A 487 35.52 -8.28 0.45
N LEU A 488 35.53 -8.49 1.78
CA LEU A 488 35.53 -7.42 2.77
C LEU A 488 36.91 -6.79 2.91
N ASP A 489 36.97 -5.50 3.17
CA ASP A 489 38.22 -4.82 3.54
C ASP A 489 38.79 -5.34 4.86
N GLU A 490 40.12 -5.15 5.05
CA GLU A 490 40.81 -5.57 6.27
C GLU A 490 40.12 -5.06 7.56
N GLU A 491 39.60 -3.83 7.54
CA GLU A 491 38.90 -3.23 8.67
C GLU A 491 37.54 -3.87 8.95
N LEU A 492 36.96 -4.54 7.96
CA LEU A 492 35.64 -5.18 8.03
C LEU A 492 35.71 -6.68 8.29
N LYS A 493 36.88 -7.28 8.13
CA LYS A 493 37.10 -8.74 8.34
C LYS A 493 36.87 -9.16 9.80
N ASP A 494 37.02 -8.22 10.74
CA ASP A 494 36.82 -8.48 12.17
C ASP A 494 35.33 -8.48 12.58
N ILE A 495 34.41 -8.16 11.63
CA ILE A 495 32.97 -8.20 11.93
C ILE A 495 32.55 -9.67 12.01
N PRO A 496 31.97 -10.09 13.13
CA PRO A 496 31.53 -11.46 13.28
C PRO A 496 30.42 -11.76 12.28
N ILE A 497 30.64 -12.79 11.47
CA ILE A 497 29.66 -13.43 10.60
C ILE A 497 29.64 -14.89 10.99
N ASP A 498 28.52 -15.38 11.46
CA ASP A 498 28.37 -16.76 11.89
C ASP A 498 28.55 -17.73 10.72
N ASP A 499 29.32 -18.76 10.94
CA ASP A 499 29.55 -19.86 10.00
C ASP A 499 29.06 -21.18 10.59
N GLU A 500 27.76 -21.42 10.52
CA GLU A 500 27.14 -22.64 11.01
C GLU A 500 27.67 -23.90 10.31
N ALA A 501 28.08 -23.75 9.04
CA ALA A 501 28.62 -24.89 8.28
C ALA A 501 29.98 -25.34 8.84
N GLU A 502 30.87 -24.44 9.23
CA GLU A 502 32.14 -24.76 9.87
C GLU A 502 31.92 -25.51 11.18
N GLU A 503 30.97 -25.04 12.01
CA GLU A 503 30.64 -25.70 13.27
C GLU A 503 30.11 -27.12 13.06
N ARG A 504 29.27 -27.34 12.02
CA ARG A 504 28.75 -28.65 11.69
C ARG A 504 29.80 -29.58 11.11
N LEU A 505 30.68 -29.09 10.24
CA LEU A 505 31.80 -29.87 9.69
C LEU A 505 32.71 -30.42 10.78
N ALA A 506 32.85 -29.70 11.90
CA ALA A 506 33.65 -30.16 13.03
C ALA A 506 33.15 -31.47 13.67
N ALA A 507 31.87 -31.83 13.45
CA ALA A 507 31.25 -33.02 13.98
C ALA A 507 31.52 -34.30 13.16
N PHE A 508 32.05 -34.17 11.94
CA PHE A 508 32.23 -35.29 11.02
C PHE A 508 33.69 -35.71 10.83
N GLU A 509 33.88 -36.95 10.49
CA GLU A 509 35.15 -37.54 10.05
C GLU A 509 34.91 -38.49 8.86
N GLU A 510 35.88 -38.56 7.96
CA GLU A 510 35.83 -39.45 6.80
C GLU A 510 36.46 -40.80 7.14
N ILE A 511 35.72 -41.89 6.92
CA ILE A 511 36.16 -43.25 7.11
C ILE A 511 35.83 -44.05 5.84
N ASP A 512 36.82 -44.61 5.18
CA ASP A 512 36.67 -45.44 3.96
C ASP A 512 35.92 -44.72 2.80
N GLY A 513 36.05 -43.40 2.71
CA GLY A 513 35.42 -42.59 1.66
C GLY A 513 33.99 -42.22 1.93
N HIS A 514 33.49 -42.43 3.15
CA HIS A 514 32.19 -42.03 3.62
C HIS A 514 32.25 -41.19 4.90
N TRP A 515 31.33 -40.25 5.04
CA TRP A 515 31.27 -39.39 6.20
C TRP A 515 30.49 -40.01 7.35
N HIS A 516 31.08 -39.94 8.55
CA HIS A 516 30.51 -40.43 9.81
C HIS A 516 30.60 -39.34 10.88
N TYR A 517 29.73 -39.44 11.91
CA TYR A 517 29.93 -38.65 13.12
C TYR A 517 31.20 -39.11 13.84
N LYS A 518 31.97 -38.17 14.36
CA LYS A 518 33.13 -38.48 15.22
C LYS A 518 32.72 -39.31 16.43
N GLU A 519 33.59 -40.21 16.86
CA GLU A 519 33.38 -41.00 18.03
C GLU A 519 33.13 -40.13 19.28
N GLY A 520 32.02 -40.41 20.00
CA GLY A 520 31.61 -39.60 21.15
C GLY A 520 30.88 -38.33 20.84
N PHE A 521 30.64 -38.03 19.55
CA PHE A 521 29.76 -36.89 19.19
C PHE A 521 28.34 -37.13 19.70
N THR A 522 27.93 -36.29 20.63
CA THR A 522 26.53 -36.20 21.03
C THR A 522 26.00 -34.91 20.47
N GLU A 523 24.99 -34.99 19.62
CA GLU A 523 24.31 -33.79 19.18
C GLU A 523 23.89 -32.99 20.41
N SER A 524 24.45 -31.79 20.56
CA SER A 524 23.95 -30.84 21.55
C SER A 524 22.45 -30.69 21.30
N THR A 525 21.63 -30.86 22.32
CA THR A 525 20.19 -30.59 22.24
C THR A 525 19.89 -29.13 21.90
N SER A 526 20.90 -28.31 21.90
CA SER A 526 20.91 -26.95 21.36
C SER A 526 21.10 -27.02 19.84
N THR A 527 19.99 -27.19 19.11
CA THR A 527 19.91 -26.93 17.67
C THR A 527 19.99 -25.43 17.36
N VAL A 528 20.42 -24.63 18.31
CA VAL A 528 20.54 -23.19 18.27
C VAL A 528 22.02 -22.89 18.10
N ARG A 529 22.33 -22.01 17.16
CA ARG A 529 23.70 -21.52 16.94
C ARG A 529 24.32 -21.07 18.27
N PRO A 530 25.62 -21.37 18.54
CA PRO A 530 26.30 -20.81 19.68
C PRO A 530 26.12 -19.30 19.74
N GLY A 531 25.75 -18.76 20.90
CA GLY A 531 25.35 -17.36 21.06
C GLY A 531 23.85 -17.12 20.98
N HIS A 532 23.06 -18.09 20.56
CA HIS A 532 21.60 -18.03 20.52
C HIS A 532 20.92 -18.75 21.69
N THR A 533 21.70 -19.38 22.58
CA THR A 533 21.24 -20.21 23.71
C THR A 533 20.56 -19.45 24.81
N GLU A 534 20.66 -18.14 24.85
CA GLU A 534 20.02 -17.28 25.83
C GLU A 534 18.90 -16.43 25.22
N TRP A 535 18.13 -17.00 24.33
CA TRP A 535 16.82 -16.42 24.05
C TRP A 535 16.02 -16.49 25.35
N PRO A 536 15.65 -15.32 25.95
CA PRO A 536 14.86 -15.38 27.18
C PRO A 536 13.57 -16.09 26.84
N GLN A 537 13.41 -17.29 27.39
CA GLN A 537 12.26 -18.17 27.14
C GLN A 537 10.91 -17.50 27.46
N ASN A 538 10.93 -16.31 28.01
CA ASN A 538 9.77 -15.54 28.48
C ASN A 538 9.61 -14.16 27.82
N ALA A 539 10.41 -13.79 26.85
CA ALA A 539 10.22 -12.52 26.14
C ALA A 539 9.28 -12.69 24.94
N ALA A 540 8.00 -12.75 25.22
CA ALA A 540 7.02 -12.51 24.14
C ALA A 540 7.24 -11.08 23.64
N ARG A 541 7.71 -10.91 22.43
CA ARG A 541 7.73 -9.61 21.76
C ARG A 541 6.47 -9.49 20.93
N LEU A 542 5.72 -8.48 21.22
CA LEU A 542 4.55 -8.09 20.44
C LEU A 542 5.03 -7.22 19.29
N SER A 543 4.85 -7.63 18.05
CA SER A 543 4.84 -6.67 16.96
C SER A 543 3.40 -6.34 16.60
N VAL A 544 3.15 -5.07 16.47
CA VAL A 544 1.86 -4.55 16.03
C VAL A 544 2.00 -4.22 14.55
N ASN A 545 1.28 -4.93 13.71
CA ASN A 545 1.16 -4.57 12.30
C ASN A 545 -0.07 -3.68 12.16
N MET A 546 0.16 -2.43 11.85
CA MET A 546 -0.88 -1.44 11.60
C MET A 546 -0.74 -1.02 10.14
N ASP A 547 -1.75 -1.28 9.31
CA ASP A 547 -1.79 -0.86 7.88
C ASP A 547 -0.49 -1.19 7.10
N ASP A 548 -0.10 -2.45 7.06
CA ASP A 548 1.14 -2.93 6.43
C ASP A 548 2.46 -2.44 7.09
N PHE A 549 2.41 -1.84 8.28
CA PHE A 549 3.59 -1.45 9.03
C PHE A 549 3.94 -2.46 10.12
N LEU A 550 5.21 -2.88 10.16
CA LEU A 550 5.79 -3.64 11.25
C LEU A 550 6.23 -2.68 12.37
N TRP A 551 5.63 -2.85 13.52
CA TRP A 551 5.98 -2.09 14.71
C TRP A 551 6.62 -3.02 15.75
N ASP A 552 7.80 -2.67 16.22
CA ASP A 552 8.49 -3.41 17.28
C ASP A 552 8.05 -2.87 18.65
N THR A 553 7.53 -3.74 19.51
CA THR A 553 7.10 -3.35 20.87
C THR A 553 8.22 -2.85 21.76
N THR A 554 9.48 -3.08 21.42
CA THR A 554 10.60 -2.42 22.09
C THR A 554 10.62 -0.91 21.84
N LEU A 555 9.85 -0.42 20.86
CA LEU A 555 9.75 0.99 20.47
C LEU A 555 8.44 1.65 20.89
N TYR A 556 7.45 0.90 21.36
CA TYR A 556 6.11 1.41 21.66
C TYR A 556 5.70 1.09 23.08
N ASP A 557 5.30 2.13 23.80
CA ASP A 557 4.66 2.00 25.09
C ASP A 557 3.19 1.54 24.92
N TRP A 558 2.58 1.14 26.01
CA TRP A 558 1.20 0.70 26.03
C TRP A 558 0.22 1.77 25.52
N GLN A 559 0.49 3.05 25.78
CA GLN A 559 -0.39 4.15 25.36
C GLN A 559 -0.48 4.24 23.83
N THR A 560 0.63 4.01 23.14
CA THR A 560 0.66 3.97 21.68
C THR A 560 -0.17 2.80 21.12
N ILE A 561 -0.08 1.61 21.74
CA ILE A 561 -0.86 0.44 21.33
C ILE A 561 -2.37 0.67 21.58
N GLU A 562 -2.72 1.23 22.75
CA GLU A 562 -4.10 1.56 23.10
C GLU A 562 -4.70 2.60 22.16
N HIS A 563 -3.93 3.64 21.84
CA HIS A 563 -4.36 4.66 20.87
C HIS A 563 -4.54 4.08 19.45
N ALA A 564 -3.64 3.19 19.02
CA ALA A 564 -3.76 2.51 17.75
C ALA A 564 -5.01 1.63 17.67
N LEU A 565 -5.35 0.93 18.75
CA LEU A 565 -6.59 0.14 18.83
C LEU A 565 -7.84 1.01 18.67
N GLU A 566 -7.80 2.25 19.12
CA GLU A 566 -8.89 3.21 18.98
C GLU A 566 -8.99 3.84 17.59
N ALA A 567 -7.84 4.06 16.96
CA ALA A 567 -7.73 4.78 15.70
C ALA A 567 -7.92 3.88 14.47
N GLN A 568 -7.73 2.56 14.60
CA GLN A 568 -7.68 1.64 13.47
C GLN A 568 -8.85 0.65 13.46
N GLU A 569 -9.26 0.25 12.25
CA GLU A 569 -10.30 -0.75 12.04
C GLU A 569 -9.77 -2.16 12.27
N GLU A 570 -8.53 -2.43 11.91
CA GLU A 570 -7.90 -3.73 12.07
C GLU A 570 -6.48 -3.59 12.58
N MET A 571 -6.12 -4.37 13.61
CA MET A 571 -4.79 -4.46 14.18
C MET A 571 -4.34 -5.91 14.16
N LYS A 572 -3.15 -6.16 13.62
CA LYS A 572 -2.53 -7.48 13.58
C LYS A 572 -1.36 -7.50 14.55
N LEU A 573 -1.41 -8.42 15.50
CA LEU A 573 -0.37 -8.65 16.49
C LEU A 573 0.31 -9.95 16.17
N SER A 574 1.59 -9.94 15.84
CA SER A 574 2.39 -11.13 15.61
C SER A 574 3.23 -11.44 16.84
N PHE A 575 3.27 -12.70 17.22
CA PHE A 575 4.08 -13.17 18.34
C PHE A 575 5.32 -13.85 17.82
N TYR A 576 6.45 -13.34 18.21
CA TYR A 576 7.75 -13.88 17.82
C TYR A 576 8.18 -15.07 18.67
N ASN A 577 7.50 -15.31 19.76
CA ASN A 577 7.84 -16.36 20.67
C ASN A 577 6.85 -17.52 20.55
N HIS A 578 7.28 -18.63 19.95
CA HIS A 578 6.51 -19.86 19.80
C HIS A 578 6.10 -20.54 21.10
N PHE A 579 6.38 -19.92 22.25
CA PHE A 579 6.09 -20.49 23.57
C PHE A 579 4.75 -20.04 24.15
N LEU A 580 4.05 -19.11 23.49
CA LEU A 580 2.67 -18.83 23.87
C LEU A 580 1.81 -20.05 23.54
N SER A 581 1.27 -20.67 24.56
CA SER A 581 0.36 -21.79 24.43
C SER A 581 -0.89 -21.56 25.26
N ILE A 582 -1.99 -22.08 24.79
CA ILE A 582 -3.21 -22.21 25.58
C ILE A 582 -3.26 -23.66 26.01
N PRO A 583 -3.24 -23.96 27.33
CA PRO A 583 -3.26 -25.33 27.81
C PRO A 583 -4.38 -26.14 27.16
N ASP A 584 -4.04 -27.33 26.70
CA ASP A 584 -4.93 -28.34 26.11
C ASP A 584 -5.63 -27.96 24.79
N ARG A 585 -5.27 -26.82 24.15
CA ARG A 585 -5.91 -26.42 22.88
C ARG A 585 -4.96 -25.96 21.81
N LEU A 586 -4.14 -24.93 22.07
CA LEU A 586 -3.23 -24.37 21.09
C LEU A 586 -1.79 -24.33 21.58
N ARG A 587 -0.87 -24.69 20.71
CA ARG A 587 0.57 -24.49 20.91
C ARG A 587 1.09 -23.56 19.80
N ASN A 588 2.24 -22.93 20.07
CA ASN A 588 2.90 -22.08 19.10
C ASN A 588 1.97 -21.02 18.52
N ILE A 589 1.33 -20.24 19.39
CA ILE A 589 0.53 -19.10 18.95
C ILE A 589 1.48 -18.08 18.33
N PHE A 590 1.23 -17.74 17.09
CA PHE A 590 2.13 -16.87 16.33
C PHE A 590 1.49 -15.56 15.89
N LYS A 591 0.15 -15.45 15.94
CA LYS A 591 -0.55 -14.25 15.49
C LYS A 591 -1.86 -14.04 16.23
N LEU A 592 -2.20 -12.80 16.45
CA LEU A 592 -3.49 -12.37 16.97
C LEU A 592 -3.97 -11.18 16.12
N ASP A 593 -5.14 -11.35 15.51
CA ASP A 593 -5.80 -10.28 14.77
C ASP A 593 -6.90 -9.65 15.62
N VAL A 594 -6.93 -8.33 15.67
CA VAL A 594 -7.98 -7.55 16.33
C VAL A 594 -8.64 -6.65 15.32
N LYS A 595 -9.92 -6.87 15.05
CA LYS A 595 -10.71 -6.06 14.11
C LYS A 595 -11.82 -5.34 14.84
N ARG A 596 -11.90 -4.02 14.63
CA ARG A 596 -13.01 -3.24 15.17
C ARG A 596 -14.30 -3.55 14.40
N MET A 597 -15.35 -3.79 15.14
CA MET A 597 -16.67 -4.11 14.64
C MET A 597 -17.66 -3.01 15.01
N PRO A 598 -18.82 -2.87 14.35
CA PRO A 598 -19.85 -1.92 14.74
C PRO A 598 -20.26 -2.05 16.22
N ARG A 599 -20.68 -0.95 16.85
CA ARG A 599 -21.13 -0.86 18.25
C ARG A 599 -20.01 -1.10 19.29
N ASP A 600 -18.78 -0.62 19.00
CA ASP A 600 -17.61 -0.76 19.86
C ASP A 600 -17.33 -2.20 20.33
N ALA A 601 -17.63 -3.17 19.46
CA ALA A 601 -17.21 -4.53 19.61
C ALA A 601 -15.87 -4.73 18.84
N TYR A 602 -15.11 -5.71 19.30
CA TYR A 602 -13.86 -6.12 18.67
C TYR A 602 -13.87 -7.62 18.43
N GLN A 603 -13.59 -8.02 17.20
CA GLN A 603 -13.32 -9.42 16.88
C GLN A 603 -11.84 -9.68 17.13
N VAL A 604 -11.57 -10.68 17.95
CA VAL A 604 -10.20 -11.15 18.21
C VAL A 604 -10.05 -12.54 17.61
N ARG A 605 -8.99 -12.74 16.83
CA ARG A 605 -8.61 -14.04 16.26
C ARG A 605 -7.23 -14.41 16.77
N ILE A 606 -7.10 -15.63 17.24
CA ILE A 606 -5.84 -16.21 17.69
C ILE A 606 -5.45 -17.32 16.70
N HIS A 607 -4.29 -17.18 16.10
CA HIS A 607 -3.72 -18.17 15.19
C HIS A 607 -2.67 -18.99 15.93
N GLY A 608 -2.80 -20.27 15.92
CA GLY A 608 -1.90 -21.20 16.58
C GLY A 608 -1.94 -22.60 15.96
N TYR A 609 -1.08 -23.48 16.45
CA TYR A 609 -1.02 -24.86 16.02
C TYR A 609 -1.75 -25.76 17.03
N ASP A 610 -2.72 -26.54 16.56
CA ASP A 610 -3.38 -27.55 17.38
C ASP A 610 -2.60 -28.88 17.26
N PRO A 611 -1.97 -29.32 18.31
CA PRO A 611 -1.21 -30.57 18.29
C PRO A 611 -2.08 -31.84 18.16
N THR A 612 -3.39 -31.73 18.44
CA THR A 612 -4.33 -32.85 18.34
C THR A 612 -4.78 -33.05 16.90
N GLU A 613 -5.07 -31.94 16.22
CA GLU A 613 -5.50 -31.95 14.82
C GLU A 613 -4.31 -31.95 13.85
N GLY A 614 -3.09 -31.64 14.32
CA GLY A 614 -1.88 -31.60 13.51
C GLY A 614 -1.84 -30.46 12.50
N GLN A 615 -2.62 -29.41 12.70
CA GLN A 615 -2.78 -28.29 11.76
C GLN A 615 -2.88 -26.94 12.46
N GLU A 616 -2.77 -25.87 11.65
CA GLU A 616 -3.04 -24.51 12.14
C GLU A 616 -4.54 -24.33 12.38
N MET A 617 -4.87 -23.73 13.51
CA MET A 617 -6.23 -23.46 13.95
C MET A 617 -6.38 -21.97 14.25
N ILE A 618 -7.55 -21.43 13.94
CA ILE A 618 -7.91 -20.07 14.27
C ILE A 618 -9.05 -20.10 15.27
N TYR A 619 -8.84 -19.49 16.43
CA TYR A 619 -9.87 -19.27 17.41
C TYR A 619 -10.35 -17.83 17.36
N ARG A 620 -11.67 -17.63 17.33
CA ARG A 620 -12.31 -16.34 17.22
C ARG A 620 -13.24 -16.08 18.40
N ALA A 621 -13.22 -14.83 18.90
CA ALA A 621 -14.18 -14.33 19.87
C ALA A 621 -14.56 -12.88 19.58
N LEU A 622 -15.71 -12.46 20.11
CA LEU A 622 -16.16 -11.08 20.08
C LEU A 622 -16.12 -10.50 21.50
N PHE A 623 -15.42 -9.40 21.67
CA PHE A 623 -15.28 -8.72 22.94
C PHE A 623 -15.78 -7.27 22.87
N LYS A 624 -16.17 -6.71 24.03
CA LYS A 624 -16.29 -5.26 24.18
C LYS A 624 -14.90 -4.63 24.27
N LYS A 625 -14.82 -3.32 24.02
CA LYS A 625 -13.57 -2.56 24.04
C LYS A 625 -12.76 -2.82 25.31
N GLU A 626 -13.39 -2.71 26.49
CA GLU A 626 -12.69 -2.87 27.78
C GLU A 626 -12.05 -4.25 27.94
N ASN A 627 -12.75 -5.29 27.51
CA ASN A 627 -12.26 -6.68 27.60
C ASN A 627 -11.13 -6.91 26.59
N THR A 628 -11.19 -6.29 25.41
CA THR A 628 -10.13 -6.37 24.40
C THR A 628 -8.87 -5.66 24.90
N ILE A 629 -9.01 -4.47 25.45
CA ILE A 629 -7.91 -3.72 26.07
C ILE A 629 -7.29 -4.54 27.20
N GLN A 630 -8.08 -5.14 28.06
CA GLN A 630 -7.59 -5.96 29.17
C GLN A 630 -6.84 -7.22 28.68
N LEU A 631 -7.34 -7.87 27.64
CA LEU A 631 -6.69 -9.02 27.01
C LEU A 631 -5.34 -8.63 26.43
N LEU A 632 -5.30 -7.55 25.66
CA LEU A 632 -4.07 -7.04 25.03
C LEU A 632 -3.07 -6.54 26.08
N LYS A 633 -3.56 -5.88 27.13
CA LYS A 633 -2.70 -5.39 28.21
C LYS A 633 -2.10 -6.52 29.02
N ASN A 634 -2.86 -7.56 29.33
CA ASN A 634 -2.34 -8.77 29.96
C ASN A 634 -1.26 -9.43 29.11
N LEU A 635 -1.47 -9.46 27.81
CA LEU A 635 -0.50 -9.99 26.89
C LEU A 635 0.76 -9.14 26.84
N TYR A 636 0.62 -7.81 26.83
CA TYR A 636 1.73 -6.88 26.85
C TYR A 636 2.53 -6.92 28.15
N ASP A 637 1.86 -6.91 29.31
CA ASP A 637 2.51 -6.83 30.64
C ASP A 637 3.02 -8.20 31.11
N ASN A 638 2.26 -9.27 30.89
CA ASN A 638 2.46 -10.57 31.51
C ASN A 638 2.79 -11.69 30.52
N HIS A 639 2.74 -11.41 29.21
CA HIS A 639 2.95 -12.40 28.15
C HIS A 639 2.04 -13.64 28.27
N GLN A 640 0.80 -13.44 28.73
CA GLN A 640 -0.16 -14.49 28.96
C GLN A 640 -1.44 -14.25 28.19
N LEU A 641 -1.95 -15.30 27.56
CA LEU A 641 -3.29 -15.34 27.00
C LEU A 641 -4.25 -16.00 28.01
N PRO A 642 -5.49 -15.51 28.09
CA PRO A 642 -6.50 -16.14 28.94
C PRO A 642 -6.83 -17.54 28.44
N ALA A 643 -7.30 -18.42 29.34
CA ALA A 643 -7.90 -19.67 28.93
C ALA A 643 -9.07 -19.43 27.98
N LEU A 644 -9.16 -20.22 26.92
CA LEU A 644 -10.27 -20.14 25.97
C LEU A 644 -11.54 -20.67 26.65
N GLY A 645 -12.43 -19.75 26.99
CA GLY A 645 -13.77 -20.09 27.50
C GLY A 645 -14.79 -20.28 26.38
N ASP A 646 -16.07 -20.43 26.75
CA ASP A 646 -17.18 -20.67 25.81
C ASP A 646 -17.43 -19.53 24.81
N SER A 647 -16.81 -18.38 25.02
CA SER A 647 -16.87 -17.22 24.08
C SER A 647 -16.02 -17.40 22.83
N TRP A 648 -15.14 -18.39 22.81
CA TRP A 648 -14.27 -18.64 21.67
C TRP A 648 -14.82 -19.78 20.79
N SER A 649 -14.89 -19.50 19.48
CA SER A 649 -15.24 -20.48 18.46
C SER A 649 -14.03 -20.80 17.58
N VAL A 650 -13.94 -22.05 17.13
CA VAL A 650 -12.92 -22.47 16.17
C VAL A 650 -13.34 -22.03 14.78
N GLU A 651 -12.47 -21.32 14.07
CA GLU A 651 -12.58 -21.19 12.62
C GLU A 651 -11.77 -22.34 12.01
N THR A 652 -12.45 -23.27 11.34
CA THR A 652 -11.76 -24.27 10.52
C THR A 652 -11.05 -23.55 9.38
N ASN A 653 -9.79 -23.90 9.15
CA ASN A 653 -8.93 -23.32 8.11
C ASN A 653 -9.29 -23.85 6.70
N GLU A 654 -10.56 -23.98 6.39
CA GLU A 654 -10.97 -23.82 5.01
C GLU A 654 -10.80 -22.34 4.74
N GLU A 655 -9.86 -21.97 3.90
CA GLU A 655 -9.82 -20.65 3.28
C GLU A 655 -11.22 -20.42 2.68
N LYS A 656 -12.11 -19.85 3.48
CA LYS A 656 -13.35 -19.31 2.92
C LYS A 656 -12.88 -18.21 2.01
N PRO A 657 -13.12 -18.34 0.69
CA PRO A 657 -12.73 -17.31 -0.23
C PRO A 657 -13.32 -16.00 0.29
N THR A 658 -12.50 -15.02 0.54
CA THR A 658 -12.92 -13.65 0.81
C THR A 658 -13.51 -13.13 -0.49
N TRP A 659 -14.80 -13.25 -0.65
CA TRP A 659 -15.49 -12.75 -1.83
C TRP A 659 -15.82 -11.28 -1.62
N HIS A 660 -15.25 -10.46 -2.49
CA HIS A 660 -15.57 -9.05 -2.57
C HIS A 660 -16.91 -8.89 -3.29
N TYR A 661 -17.89 -8.29 -2.62
CA TYR A 661 -19.23 -8.09 -3.16
C TYR A 661 -19.40 -6.70 -3.77
N VAL A 662 -20.00 -6.66 -4.94
CA VAL A 662 -20.28 -5.44 -5.69
C VAL A 662 -21.80 -5.31 -5.86
N LEU A 663 -22.34 -4.13 -5.58
CA LEU A 663 -23.70 -3.74 -5.92
C LEU A 663 -23.68 -3.03 -7.28
N ASP A 664 -24.25 -3.66 -8.31
CA ASP A 664 -24.45 -3.01 -9.61
C ASP A 664 -25.86 -2.42 -9.69
N VAL A 665 -25.93 -1.14 -9.92
CA VAL A 665 -27.18 -0.39 -10.14
C VAL A 665 -26.98 0.53 -11.35
N ASP A 666 -27.81 0.39 -12.37
CA ASP A 666 -27.81 1.25 -13.57
C ASP A 666 -26.42 1.42 -14.22
N GLN A 667 -25.71 0.30 -14.40
CA GLN A 667 -24.35 0.21 -14.96
C GLN A 667 -23.25 0.81 -14.07
N GLN A 668 -23.55 1.16 -12.84
CA GLN A 668 -22.56 1.59 -11.84
C GLN A 668 -22.34 0.46 -10.83
N ALA A 669 -21.07 0.16 -10.58
CA ALA A 669 -20.63 -0.88 -9.63
C ALA A 669 -20.09 -0.22 -8.36
N PHE A 670 -20.61 -0.62 -7.21
CA PHE A 670 -20.18 -0.14 -5.89
C PHE A 670 -19.65 -1.32 -5.08
N LEU A 671 -18.40 -1.25 -4.64
CA LEU A 671 -17.80 -2.29 -3.80
C LEU A 671 -18.37 -2.17 -2.38
N LEU A 672 -19.16 -3.15 -1.95
CA LEU A 672 -19.95 -3.07 -0.71
C LEU A 672 -19.10 -3.04 0.57
N GLU A 673 -17.88 -3.50 0.50
CA GLU A 673 -16.91 -3.49 1.62
C GLU A 673 -16.36 -2.10 1.93
N GLU A 674 -16.41 -1.19 0.97
CA GLU A 674 -15.94 0.19 1.12
C GLU A 674 -16.97 1.10 1.83
N TYR A 675 -18.16 0.57 2.15
CA TYR A 675 -19.25 1.36 2.69
C TYR A 675 -19.70 0.83 4.05
N ASP A 676 -19.61 1.65 5.08
CA ASP A 676 -20.10 1.36 6.44
C ASP A 676 -21.58 1.00 6.50
N ASP A 677 -22.36 1.37 5.50
CA ASP A 677 -23.80 1.14 5.41
C ASP A 677 -24.20 0.41 4.10
N ALA A 678 -23.51 -0.68 3.79
CA ALA A 678 -23.85 -1.55 2.67
C ALA A 678 -25.32 -2.01 2.69
N ASN A 679 -25.88 -2.18 3.90
CA ASN A 679 -27.27 -2.52 4.11
C ASN A 679 -28.23 -1.42 3.60
N ALA A 680 -27.99 -0.16 3.94
CA ALA A 680 -28.84 0.95 3.47
C ALA A 680 -28.70 1.15 1.96
N MET A 681 -27.52 0.93 1.39
CA MET A 681 -27.33 0.99 -0.06
C MET A 681 -28.15 -0.08 -0.78
N ILE A 682 -28.12 -1.33 -0.31
CA ILE A 682 -28.93 -2.42 -0.89
C ILE A 682 -30.41 -2.10 -0.72
N GLN A 683 -30.85 -1.64 0.45
CA GLN A 683 -32.25 -1.25 0.68
C GLN A 683 -32.69 -0.11 -0.24
N THR A 684 -31.85 0.90 -0.43
CA THR A 684 -32.12 2.02 -1.34
C THR A 684 -32.24 1.53 -2.79
N ALA A 685 -31.38 0.63 -3.21
CA ALA A 685 -31.42 0.03 -4.55
C ALA A 685 -32.70 -0.83 -4.77
N LEU A 686 -33.07 -1.63 -3.76
CA LEU A 686 -34.34 -2.42 -3.78
C LEU A 686 -35.57 -1.53 -3.83
N GLN A 687 -35.58 -0.44 -3.09
CA GLN A 687 -36.67 0.55 -3.16
C GLN A 687 -36.72 1.21 -4.53
N GLY A 688 -35.58 1.58 -5.12
CA GLY A 688 -35.51 2.12 -6.47
C GLY A 688 -36.04 1.15 -7.54
N LEU A 689 -35.84 -0.15 -7.35
CA LEU A 689 -36.40 -1.20 -8.21
C LEU A 689 -37.94 -1.23 -8.11
N LYS A 690 -38.53 -1.12 -6.90
CA LYS A 690 -39.98 -1.00 -6.67
C LYS A 690 -40.56 0.26 -7.30
N ASP A 691 -39.89 1.39 -7.12
CA ASP A 691 -40.28 2.69 -7.62
C ASP A 691 -40.12 2.83 -9.14
N LYS A 692 -39.71 1.78 -9.83
CA LYS A 692 -39.47 1.74 -11.27
C LYS A 692 -38.35 2.66 -11.76
N LYS A 693 -37.44 3.02 -10.86
CA LYS A 693 -36.20 3.73 -11.24
C LYS A 693 -35.22 2.83 -11.97
N TYR A 694 -35.18 1.54 -11.59
CA TYR A 694 -34.30 0.52 -12.15
C TYR A 694 -35.12 -0.64 -12.68
N GLU A 695 -34.61 -1.35 -13.71
CA GLU A 695 -35.19 -2.60 -14.22
C GLU A 695 -34.53 -3.84 -13.58
N GLN A 696 -33.27 -3.70 -13.21
CA GLN A 696 -32.46 -4.75 -12.60
C GLN A 696 -31.42 -4.12 -11.67
N ILE A 697 -31.08 -4.82 -10.58
CA ILE A 697 -29.90 -4.60 -9.76
C ILE A 697 -29.20 -5.92 -9.52
N ASN A 698 -27.91 -5.91 -9.32
CA ASN A 698 -27.15 -7.11 -9.03
C ASN A 698 -26.32 -6.92 -7.77
N VAL A 699 -26.33 -7.92 -6.89
CA VAL A 699 -25.37 -8.05 -5.79
C VAL A 699 -24.53 -9.29 -6.12
N ARG A 700 -23.32 -9.08 -6.56
CA ARG A 700 -22.45 -10.14 -7.09
C ARG A 700 -21.05 -10.07 -6.49
N THR A 701 -20.35 -11.19 -6.52
CA THR A 701 -18.91 -11.19 -6.26
C THR A 701 -18.17 -10.47 -7.41
N HIS A 702 -17.06 -9.82 -7.08
CA HIS A 702 -16.26 -9.06 -8.07
C HIS A 702 -15.90 -9.93 -9.28
N ASP A 703 -15.48 -11.17 -9.04
CA ASP A 703 -15.00 -12.10 -10.07
C ASP A 703 -16.08 -13.08 -10.55
N PHE A 704 -17.35 -12.88 -10.18
CA PHE A 704 -18.44 -13.80 -10.45
C PHE A 704 -18.20 -15.24 -9.95
N ILE A 705 -17.32 -15.43 -8.98
CA ILE A 705 -17.07 -16.71 -8.32
C ILE A 705 -17.80 -16.66 -6.96
N GLY A 706 -18.67 -17.63 -6.71
CA GLY A 706 -19.49 -17.69 -5.51
C GLY A 706 -20.93 -17.22 -5.70
N PRO A 707 -21.69 -16.98 -4.61
CA PRO A 707 -23.08 -16.59 -4.67
C PRO A 707 -23.27 -15.16 -5.20
N SER A 708 -24.11 -14.99 -6.20
CA SER A 708 -24.45 -13.69 -6.77
C SER A 708 -25.97 -13.58 -6.98
N TYR A 709 -26.56 -12.46 -6.63
CA TYR A 709 -27.97 -12.19 -6.76
C TYR A 709 -28.24 -11.25 -7.93
N PHE A 710 -29.00 -11.70 -8.91
CA PHE A 710 -29.57 -10.89 -9.96
C PHE A 710 -31.05 -10.62 -9.62
N ILE A 711 -31.40 -9.39 -9.38
CA ILE A 711 -32.70 -8.99 -8.83
C ILE A 711 -33.41 -8.14 -9.88
N PHE A 712 -34.51 -8.65 -10.36
CA PHE A 712 -35.37 -8.00 -11.36
C PHE A 712 -36.64 -7.52 -10.72
N ARG A 713 -37.29 -6.53 -11.31
CA ARG A 713 -38.62 -6.14 -10.95
C ARG A 713 -39.61 -7.28 -11.25
N GLY A 714 -40.39 -7.64 -10.28
CA GLY A 714 -41.44 -8.65 -10.39
C GLY A 714 -42.82 -8.06 -10.73
N ASN A 715 -43.87 -8.69 -10.23
CA ASN A 715 -45.25 -8.25 -10.35
C ASN A 715 -45.79 -7.61 -9.05
N HIS A 716 -47.05 -7.17 -9.03
CA HIS A 716 -47.63 -6.49 -7.87
C HIS A 716 -47.65 -7.35 -6.59
N ALA A 717 -47.86 -8.68 -6.72
CA ALA A 717 -47.89 -9.61 -5.58
C ALA A 717 -46.52 -10.00 -5.09
N ASN A 718 -45.56 -10.13 -6.01
CA ASN A 718 -44.16 -10.47 -5.75
C ASN A 718 -43.27 -9.44 -6.47
N PRO A 719 -42.96 -8.31 -5.83
CA PRO A 719 -42.22 -7.21 -6.45
C PRO A 719 -40.80 -7.55 -6.89
N PHE A 720 -40.24 -8.67 -6.41
CA PHE A 720 -38.89 -9.10 -6.76
C PHE A 720 -38.89 -10.48 -7.40
N ARG A 721 -38.28 -10.57 -8.57
CA ARG A 721 -37.84 -11.82 -9.19
C ARG A 721 -36.34 -11.94 -8.99
N VAL A 722 -35.93 -12.89 -8.21
CA VAL A 722 -34.53 -13.05 -7.78
C VAL A 722 -33.92 -14.29 -8.44
N GLN A 723 -32.79 -14.12 -9.06
CA GLN A 723 -31.97 -15.21 -9.56
C GLN A 723 -30.69 -15.31 -8.72
N LEU A 724 -30.48 -16.45 -8.08
CA LEU A 724 -29.25 -16.78 -7.35
C LEU A 724 -28.35 -17.57 -8.28
N TYR A 725 -27.22 -17.00 -8.63
CA TYR A 725 -26.15 -17.61 -9.40
C TYR A 725 -25.06 -18.11 -8.44
N LEU A 726 -24.67 -19.36 -8.60
CA LEU A 726 -23.62 -20.00 -7.82
C LEU A 726 -22.58 -20.57 -8.79
N LYS A 727 -21.34 -20.13 -8.65
CA LYS A 727 -20.21 -20.71 -9.37
C LYS A 727 -19.19 -21.21 -8.36
N GLU A 728 -18.95 -22.52 -8.39
CA GLU A 728 -17.90 -23.13 -7.57
C GLU A 728 -16.52 -22.67 -8.09
N SER A 729 -15.57 -22.49 -7.19
CA SER A 729 -14.19 -22.25 -7.56
C SER A 729 -13.61 -23.43 -8.33
N VAL A 730 -12.55 -23.18 -9.10
CA VAL A 730 -11.79 -24.23 -9.79
C VAL A 730 -11.29 -25.23 -8.76
N ARG A 731 -11.61 -26.51 -8.94
CA ARG A 731 -11.08 -27.57 -8.07
C ARG A 731 -9.67 -27.90 -8.51
N HIS A 732 -8.71 -27.56 -7.69
CA HIS A 732 -7.33 -27.99 -7.85
C HIS A 732 -7.19 -29.43 -7.39
N SER A 733 -6.92 -30.35 -8.29
CA SER A 733 -6.59 -31.74 -8.00
C SER A 733 -5.26 -32.10 -8.66
N ILE A 734 -4.65 -33.16 -8.17
CA ILE A 734 -3.43 -33.71 -8.77
C ILE A 734 -3.85 -35.03 -9.43
N ASP A 735 -3.50 -35.25 -10.69
CA ASP A 735 -3.75 -36.52 -11.36
C ASP A 735 -2.83 -37.64 -10.81
N LYS A 736 -3.05 -38.86 -11.24
CA LYS A 736 -2.25 -40.04 -10.80
C LYS A 736 -0.77 -39.95 -11.19
N ASP A 737 -0.39 -39.03 -12.09
CA ASP A 737 0.97 -38.80 -12.55
C ASP A 737 1.61 -37.58 -11.88
N GLY A 738 0.94 -36.96 -10.85
CA GLY A 738 1.44 -35.84 -10.06
C GLY A 738 1.31 -34.49 -10.78
N LYS A 739 0.56 -34.38 -11.88
CA LYS A 739 0.35 -33.10 -12.57
C LYS A 739 -0.88 -32.39 -12.03
N PRO A 740 -0.84 -31.06 -11.91
CA PRO A 740 -2.00 -30.27 -11.53
C PRO A 740 -3.14 -30.50 -12.54
N LEU A 741 -4.31 -30.83 -12.05
CA LEU A 741 -5.54 -31.00 -12.82
C LEU A 741 -6.56 -29.96 -12.33
N ASP A 742 -6.72 -28.90 -13.08
CA ASP A 742 -7.72 -27.87 -12.78
C ASP A 742 -9.04 -28.25 -13.45
N THR A 743 -10.01 -28.67 -12.68
CA THR A 743 -11.36 -28.90 -13.15
C THR A 743 -12.23 -27.68 -12.91
N PRO A 744 -12.91 -27.13 -13.95
CA PRO A 744 -13.84 -26.03 -13.73
C PRO A 744 -14.91 -26.39 -12.71
N GLY A 745 -15.18 -25.48 -11.76
CA GLY A 745 -16.27 -25.67 -10.80
C GLY A 745 -17.64 -25.66 -11.51
N ASN A 746 -18.61 -26.31 -10.88
CA ASN A 746 -19.97 -26.35 -11.40
C ASN A 746 -20.63 -24.97 -11.28
N THR A 747 -21.53 -24.69 -12.23
CA THR A 747 -22.32 -23.46 -12.22
C THR A 747 -23.80 -23.82 -12.07
N TYR A 748 -24.49 -23.12 -11.18
CA TYR A 748 -25.90 -23.31 -10.89
C TYR A 748 -26.67 -21.99 -10.97
N LEU A 749 -27.92 -22.05 -11.40
CA LEU A 749 -28.82 -20.89 -11.41
C LEU A 749 -30.16 -21.31 -10.82
N PHE A 750 -30.64 -20.56 -9.83
CA PHE A 750 -31.91 -20.77 -9.18
C PHE A 750 -32.75 -19.49 -9.26
N GLU A 751 -34.06 -19.62 -9.32
CA GLU A 751 -34.98 -18.46 -9.40
C GLU A 751 -36.07 -18.58 -8.36
N GLN A 752 -36.41 -17.45 -7.72
CA GLN A 752 -37.57 -17.33 -6.85
C GLN A 752 -38.22 -15.94 -6.98
N HIS A 753 -39.52 -15.88 -6.64
CA HIS A 753 -40.30 -14.64 -6.59
C HIS A 753 -40.61 -14.29 -5.14
N LEU A 754 -40.21 -13.09 -4.71
CA LEU A 754 -40.32 -12.63 -3.33
C LEU A 754 -41.30 -11.47 -3.16
N GLY A 755 -42.10 -11.55 -2.09
CA GLY A 755 -43.09 -10.58 -1.76
C GLY A 755 -42.64 -9.36 -0.95
N ASN A 756 -41.47 -9.42 -0.33
CA ASN A 756 -40.99 -8.31 0.50
C ASN A 756 -39.44 -8.15 0.44
N GLU A 757 -39.03 -6.89 0.60
CA GLU A 757 -37.62 -6.49 0.56
C GLU A 757 -36.83 -6.88 1.81
N VAL A 758 -37.47 -6.99 2.95
CA VAL A 758 -36.82 -7.28 4.23
C VAL A 758 -36.22 -8.68 4.22
N SER A 759 -36.98 -9.67 3.73
CA SER A 759 -36.49 -11.04 3.60
C SER A 759 -35.34 -11.11 2.57
N LEU A 760 -35.47 -10.41 1.43
CA LEU A 760 -34.43 -10.41 0.40
C LEU A 760 -33.17 -9.74 0.91
N ASN A 761 -33.27 -8.58 1.54
CA ASN A 761 -32.12 -7.90 2.11
C ASN A 761 -31.46 -8.75 3.21
N TYR A 762 -32.24 -9.41 4.06
CA TYR A 762 -31.71 -10.34 5.06
C TYR A 762 -30.90 -11.47 4.42
N TRP A 763 -31.38 -12.09 3.34
CA TRP A 763 -30.65 -13.15 2.65
C TRP A 763 -29.35 -12.67 2.03
N ILE A 764 -29.38 -11.51 1.37
CA ILE A 764 -28.19 -10.90 0.77
C ILE A 764 -27.17 -10.60 1.86
N GLN A 765 -27.57 -9.96 2.95
CA GLN A 765 -26.69 -9.62 4.07
C GLN A 765 -26.11 -10.89 4.74
N LYS A 766 -26.94 -11.91 4.94
CA LYS A 766 -26.47 -13.20 5.48
C LYS A 766 -25.42 -13.82 4.57
N THR A 767 -25.64 -13.82 3.25
CA THR A 767 -24.70 -14.36 2.28
C THR A 767 -23.37 -13.57 2.27
N ILE A 768 -23.44 -12.23 2.29
CA ILE A 768 -22.23 -11.37 2.33
C ILE A 768 -21.42 -11.65 3.60
N ASN A 769 -22.09 -11.73 4.76
CA ASN A 769 -21.41 -11.80 6.06
C ASN A 769 -20.96 -13.21 6.45
N THR A 770 -21.71 -14.24 6.06
CA THR A 770 -21.48 -15.62 6.52
C THR A 770 -21.23 -16.62 5.39
N LEU A 771 -21.36 -16.20 4.15
CA LEU A 771 -21.30 -17.01 2.93
C LEU A 771 -22.39 -18.10 2.87
N GLU A 772 -23.37 -18.04 3.76
CA GLU A 772 -24.51 -18.96 3.76
C GLU A 772 -25.55 -18.51 2.74
N ILE A 773 -25.95 -19.39 1.85
CA ILE A 773 -27.04 -19.18 0.91
C ILE A 773 -28.38 -19.55 1.55
N PRO A 774 -29.51 -18.99 1.08
CA PRO A 774 -30.84 -19.39 1.55
C PRO A 774 -31.13 -20.86 1.24
N GLU A 775 -32.05 -21.47 2.02
CA GLU A 775 -32.55 -22.80 1.72
C GLU A 775 -33.20 -22.81 0.31
N LEU A 776 -32.74 -23.73 -0.54
CA LEU A 776 -33.11 -23.75 -1.97
C LEU A 776 -34.36 -24.61 -2.29
N ASP A 777 -35.00 -25.23 -1.29
CA ASP A 777 -36.10 -26.14 -1.48
C ASP A 777 -37.29 -25.56 -2.25
N ASN A 778 -37.49 -24.25 -2.14
CA ASN A 778 -38.53 -23.50 -2.83
C ASN A 778 -38.04 -22.72 -4.07
N TRP A 779 -36.81 -22.95 -4.48
CA TRP A 779 -36.25 -22.26 -5.65
C TRP A 779 -36.32 -23.14 -6.90
N LYS A 780 -36.71 -22.51 -8.02
CA LYS A 780 -36.74 -23.17 -9.29
C LYS A 780 -35.32 -23.19 -9.91
N LYS A 781 -34.76 -24.39 -10.10
CA LYS A 781 -33.50 -24.53 -10.83
C LYS A 781 -33.70 -24.23 -12.31
N LEU A 782 -32.86 -23.35 -12.84
CA LEU A 782 -32.82 -22.94 -14.24
C LEU A 782 -31.61 -23.51 -14.99
N SER A 783 -31.70 -23.55 -16.32
CA SER A 783 -30.51 -23.79 -17.16
C SER A 783 -29.62 -22.55 -17.16
N VAL A 784 -28.31 -22.75 -16.95
CA VAL A 784 -27.34 -21.67 -16.98
C VAL A 784 -27.11 -21.20 -18.41
N PRO A 785 -27.32 -19.90 -18.73
CA PRO A 785 -27.05 -19.36 -20.07
C PRO A 785 -25.57 -19.52 -20.46
N LYS A 786 -25.28 -19.77 -21.75
CA LYS A 786 -23.91 -19.92 -22.26
C LYS A 786 -22.99 -18.74 -21.91
N ALA A 787 -23.54 -17.55 -21.80
CA ALA A 787 -22.80 -16.34 -21.45
C ALA A 787 -22.34 -16.29 -19.98
N LEU A 788 -22.91 -17.15 -19.11
CA LEU A 788 -22.60 -17.25 -17.69
C LEU A 788 -21.87 -18.57 -17.32
N GLN A 789 -21.67 -19.46 -18.26
CA GLN A 789 -20.86 -20.68 -18.10
C GLN A 789 -19.38 -20.39 -18.24
#